data_afe7ca05576d61ea3585f8c174eecb90
#
_entry.id   afe7ca05576d61ea3585f8c174eecb90
#
_cell.length_a   1.000
_cell.length_b   1.000
_cell.length_c   1.000
_cell.angle_alpha   90.00
_cell.angle_beta   90.00
_cell.angle_gamma   90.00
#
_symmetry.space_group_name_H-M   'P 1'
#
loop_
_entity.id
_entity.type
_entity.pdbx_description
1 polymer ?
#
loop_
_entity_poly.entity_id
_entity_poly.type
_entity_poly.pdbx_seq_one_letter_code
_entity_poly.pdbx_strand_id
1 'polypeptide(L)'
;MILYTMKSPCLIVLLLIFSSLRDGHAFEKPIAPNHQSKTINGWTVLVSDQLIRDDKNALEIALKLLTIQLDEITRVVPPPAVAELQKVPLWFSPEYPGVQPRAEYHPGAGWLRDNKRNPDMEKAIEFTNIAIFEKETKRMPNFALHELAHAYHDRFLAKGFGNSKIKEAYQQAKDKGLYDHVEQRFGDGRSATVKAYAMSSPMEYFAECTEAFFSTNDFYPFTREQLQRHDPAVFALLQSLWGEPTVTSATKPEVQTMDPTKITLDRIFASEEFRGDRVPMVKWLEKGAYLTIRSTDTKPESSDIVRVDATGKQETLVAAAQLVPSNAKEPLNIQGFEFSKDLDVVLIYTNSVKVWRQNTRGDYWILRRSTGKLSKVATDAKPSTLMFAKLSPDGSRVGYVRENNLFVEQVDGGSVTPLTQDGSTEVINGTFDWVYEEEFACRDGWRWSPDGKQIAYWQLNTTEVKKFTLVDYTTENYPVLKSFAYPKTGEQNAACRIGVVPAAGGATKWVDIPGDTRKDFYLPRMEWAGNPKELVIQRVNRLQNTVDVLMADVAAGTVRNIMTEQEETWVDIQDDAMDLSESGNAFTWISERDGWRQLYIIARDGTLSENTTPKRVIQGDFDIIQMLHRNHRTGRNYFLASPENATQQYLFTATDENAIPERLTPQDQPGNHDYVVSPEGDYAIHTYSAFGKPPKVEVVSLPEHKVLHSLASNANLNASVDKLTKGPTEFFRVPISDGVQLDGWMMKPVNFDEKKKYPVVFHVYGEPASQSVRDRWGGNNYLWHLMLTQQGYVVVCIDNRGTPCPRGKAWRKAAYRKVGTLASQDQSAAARELLKRPYLDSKRVSAWGWSGGGSMTLNLLFRYPDLYHTGMAVASVPDMRLYDTIYQERYMGLPQVNGEDYRNGSPITHAAGLQGNLLIVHGSGDDNCHSQGMEKLTDRLIELNKPFTQMSYPNRSHSVNEGKNTSLHLYGLMTRFLNNNLPAGPTP
;
A
#
# COMPACT_ATOMS: atom_id res chain seq x y z
N MET A 1 23.65 42.03 -36.91
CA MET A 1 24.31 42.54 -38.08
C MET A 1 24.20 41.46 -39.13
N ILE A 2 23.44 41.71 -40.11
CA ILE A 2 23.06 41.48 -41.50
C ILE A 2 22.02 40.34 -41.57
N LEU A 3 20.79 40.60 -41.71
CA LEU A 3 19.78 40.94 -42.80
C LEU A 3 20.19 40.53 -44.23
N TYR A 4 19.37 39.67 -44.86
CA TYR A 4 18.86 39.85 -46.22
C TYR A 4 17.68 38.90 -46.47
N THR A 5 16.64 39.36 -46.72
CA THR A 5 15.36 39.54 -47.41
C THR A 5 15.29 39.03 -48.87
N MET A 6 14.05 38.65 -49.20
CA MET A 6 13.31 38.72 -50.49
C MET A 6 13.48 37.57 -51.50
N LYS A 7 12.50 37.04 -52.20
CA LYS A 7 11.15 37.40 -52.66
C LYS A 7 10.57 36.21 -53.45
N SER A 8 9.25 36.07 -53.46
CA SER A 8 8.41 35.30 -54.43
C SER A 8 8.48 36.02 -55.82
N PRO A 9 7.85 35.56 -56.92
CA PRO A 9 6.75 34.60 -57.10
C PRO A 9 6.85 33.77 -58.43
N CYS A 10 5.98 32.80 -58.67
CA CYS A 10 5.22 32.72 -59.94
C CYS A 10 4.17 31.58 -59.98
N LEU A 11 3.04 32.01 -60.34
CA LEU A 11 1.79 31.40 -60.79
C LEU A 11 1.94 30.62 -62.10
N ILE A 12 1.33 29.43 -62.26
CA ILE A 12 0.73 28.96 -63.49
C ILE A 12 -0.46 28.03 -63.22
N VAL A 13 -1.54 28.29 -63.83
CA VAL A 13 -2.89 27.68 -63.94
C VAL A 13 -2.90 26.61 -65.02
N LEU A 14 -3.64 25.47 -64.81
CA LEU A 14 -4.52 24.82 -65.86
C LEU A 14 -5.27 23.63 -65.23
N LEU A 15 -6.49 23.69 -65.07
CA LEU A 15 -7.76 23.31 -65.70
C LEU A 15 -7.93 21.78 -65.97
N LEU A 16 -8.99 21.28 -65.34
CA LEU A 16 -10.03 20.33 -65.65
C LEU A 16 -9.75 18.91 -66.14
N ILE A 17 -10.32 17.92 -65.42
CA ILE A 17 -11.39 17.05 -65.98
C ILE A 17 -12.18 16.41 -64.78
N PHE A 18 -13.52 16.44 -64.95
CA PHE A 18 -14.56 15.86 -64.14
C PHE A 18 -14.55 14.33 -64.20
N SER A 19 -14.71 13.66 -63.05
CA SER A 19 -15.53 12.46 -62.95
C SER A 19 -16.18 12.37 -61.55
N SER A 20 -17.47 12.26 -61.59
CA SER A 20 -18.40 12.19 -60.47
C SER A 20 -18.29 10.90 -59.65
N LEU A 21 -18.13 11.04 -58.36
CA LEU A 21 -18.63 10.07 -57.40
C LEU A 21 -19.29 10.85 -56.24
N ARG A 22 -20.58 10.57 -56.06
CA ARG A 22 -21.41 11.10 -54.97
C ARG A 22 -20.99 10.43 -53.69
N ASP A 23 -20.40 11.19 -52.79
CA ASP A 23 -20.40 10.87 -51.36
C ASP A 23 -21.18 11.98 -50.63
N GLY A 24 -22.17 11.53 -49.84
CA GLY A 24 -23.05 12.42 -49.10
C GLY A 24 -22.32 13.12 -47.97
N HIS A 25 -21.96 14.36 -48.16
CA HIS A 25 -21.60 15.27 -47.07
C HIS A 25 -22.89 15.65 -46.32
N ALA A 26 -22.97 15.21 -45.06
CA ALA A 26 -23.88 15.79 -44.09
C ALA A 26 -23.55 17.30 -43.98
N PHE A 27 -24.51 18.16 -44.26
CA PHE A 27 -24.40 19.59 -43.99
C PHE A 27 -24.15 19.81 -42.49
N GLU A 28 -22.94 20.22 -42.13
CA GLU A 28 -22.69 20.78 -40.79
C GLU A 28 -23.54 22.04 -40.66
N LYS A 29 -24.52 22.01 -39.72
CA LYS A 29 -25.23 23.21 -39.30
C LYS A 29 -24.21 24.21 -38.73
N PRO A 30 -24.33 25.52 -39.06
CA PRO A 30 -23.44 26.52 -38.48
C PRO A 30 -23.52 26.45 -36.93
N ILE A 31 -22.36 26.53 -36.26
CA ILE A 31 -22.26 26.57 -34.77
C ILE A 31 -23.16 27.71 -34.28
N ALA A 32 -24.04 27.42 -33.28
CA ALA A 32 -24.90 28.44 -32.70
C ALA A 32 -24.04 29.57 -32.11
N PRO A 33 -24.39 30.84 -32.34
CA PRO A 33 -23.60 31.95 -31.79
C PRO A 33 -23.47 31.82 -30.26
N ASN A 34 -22.27 32.11 -29.73
CA ASN A 34 -21.93 32.02 -28.32
C ASN A 34 -21.87 30.58 -27.71
N HIS A 35 -21.65 29.55 -28.54
CA HIS A 35 -21.46 28.17 -28.08
C HIS A 35 -20.27 27.54 -28.80
N GLN A 36 -19.53 26.71 -28.06
CA GLN A 36 -18.46 25.87 -28.59
C GLN A 36 -18.97 24.44 -28.80
N SER A 37 -18.68 23.86 -29.96
CA SER A 37 -19.04 22.48 -30.25
C SER A 37 -17.92 21.51 -29.83
N LYS A 38 -18.31 20.41 -29.16
CA LYS A 38 -17.46 19.26 -28.84
C LYS A 38 -18.16 17.98 -29.30
N THR A 39 -17.39 16.99 -29.71
CA THR A 39 -17.94 15.64 -29.97
C THR A 39 -17.58 14.73 -28.78
N ILE A 40 -18.57 14.09 -28.17
CA ILE A 40 -18.39 13.12 -27.07
C ILE A 40 -19.14 11.85 -27.48
N ASN A 41 -18.43 10.74 -27.66
CA ASN A 41 -18.98 9.42 -28.02
C ASN A 41 -19.93 9.45 -29.24
N GLY A 42 -19.66 10.31 -30.20
CA GLY A 42 -20.49 10.48 -31.39
C GLY A 42 -21.62 11.52 -31.25
N TRP A 43 -21.92 12.05 -30.07
CA TRP A 43 -22.87 13.16 -29.87
C TRP A 43 -22.21 14.51 -30.06
N THR A 44 -22.96 15.45 -30.71
CA THR A 44 -22.59 16.86 -30.74
C THR A 44 -23.03 17.53 -29.44
N VAL A 45 -22.09 18.03 -28.67
CA VAL A 45 -22.30 18.76 -27.39
C VAL A 45 -21.97 20.23 -27.60
N LEU A 46 -22.97 21.11 -27.45
CA LEU A 46 -22.86 22.57 -27.61
C LEU A 46 -22.75 23.20 -26.21
N VAL A 47 -21.61 23.79 -25.89
CA VAL A 47 -21.32 24.38 -24.59
C VAL A 47 -21.36 25.89 -24.68
N SER A 48 -22.15 26.55 -23.82
CA SER A 48 -22.24 28.01 -23.76
C SER A 48 -20.89 28.64 -23.38
N ASP A 49 -20.46 29.68 -24.10
CA ASP A 49 -19.27 30.49 -23.80
C ASP A 49 -19.35 31.12 -22.40
N GLN A 50 -20.55 31.35 -21.88
CA GLN A 50 -20.77 31.86 -20.52
C GLN A 50 -20.33 30.82 -19.49
N LEU A 51 -20.74 29.56 -19.59
CA LEU A 51 -20.31 28.48 -18.69
C LEU A 51 -18.80 28.26 -18.72
N ILE A 52 -18.18 28.41 -19.89
CA ILE A 52 -16.72 28.26 -20.04
C ILE A 52 -15.98 29.36 -19.27
N ARG A 53 -16.54 30.57 -19.21
CA ARG A 53 -15.93 31.70 -18.48
C ARG A 53 -16.23 31.66 -16.99
N ASP A 54 -17.49 31.41 -16.62
CA ASP A 54 -18.02 31.72 -15.28
C ASP A 54 -18.04 30.49 -14.36
N ASP A 55 -18.18 29.26 -14.90
CA ASP A 55 -18.41 28.01 -14.15
C ASP A 55 -17.50 26.86 -14.60
N LYS A 56 -16.24 27.14 -14.93
CA LYS A 56 -15.31 26.20 -15.56
C LYS A 56 -15.20 24.85 -14.81
N ASN A 57 -15.09 24.88 -13.48
CA ASN A 57 -14.90 23.65 -12.67
C ASN A 57 -16.17 22.78 -12.69
N ALA A 58 -17.34 23.36 -12.50
CA ALA A 58 -18.61 22.64 -12.55
C ALA A 58 -18.83 22.06 -13.96
N LEU A 59 -18.49 22.81 -15.00
CA LEU A 59 -18.57 22.38 -16.39
C LEU A 59 -17.65 21.17 -16.67
N GLU A 60 -16.41 21.17 -16.20
CA GLU A 60 -15.48 20.05 -16.38
C GLU A 60 -16.00 18.76 -15.71
N ILE A 61 -16.55 18.87 -14.50
CA ILE A 61 -17.17 17.75 -13.77
C ILE A 61 -18.38 17.23 -14.56
N ALA A 62 -19.26 18.13 -15.00
CA ALA A 62 -20.48 17.76 -15.72
C ALA A 62 -20.16 17.08 -17.06
N LEU A 63 -19.19 17.58 -17.83
CA LEU A 63 -18.74 16.97 -19.09
C LEU A 63 -18.15 15.57 -18.87
N LYS A 64 -17.38 15.38 -17.81
CA LYS A 64 -16.83 14.07 -17.43
C LYS A 64 -17.93 13.06 -17.07
N LEU A 65 -18.92 13.49 -16.28
CA LEU A 65 -20.05 12.65 -15.88
C LEU A 65 -20.97 12.34 -17.07
N LEU A 66 -21.23 13.32 -17.96
CA LEU A 66 -21.95 13.08 -19.21
C LEU A 66 -21.22 12.06 -20.08
N THR A 67 -19.90 12.15 -20.20
CA THR A 67 -19.10 11.15 -20.96
C THR A 67 -19.35 9.73 -20.45
N ILE A 68 -19.35 9.54 -19.12
CA ILE A 68 -19.62 8.23 -18.49
C ILE A 68 -21.04 7.73 -18.83
N GLN A 69 -22.05 8.62 -18.76
CA GLN A 69 -23.43 8.27 -19.10
C GLN A 69 -23.57 7.89 -20.58
N LEU A 70 -22.93 8.64 -21.50
CA LEU A 70 -22.96 8.34 -22.94
C LEU A 70 -22.16 7.08 -23.30
N ASP A 71 -21.08 6.78 -22.59
CA ASP A 71 -20.34 5.50 -22.70
C ASP A 71 -21.26 4.34 -22.34
N GLU A 72 -22.00 4.45 -21.24
CA GLU A 72 -22.95 3.43 -20.84
C GLU A 72 -24.06 3.24 -21.87
N ILE A 73 -24.66 4.32 -22.37
CA ILE A 73 -25.70 4.28 -23.43
C ILE A 73 -25.17 3.56 -24.66
N THR A 74 -23.96 3.91 -25.12
CA THR A 74 -23.32 3.27 -26.29
C THR A 74 -23.12 1.78 -26.08
N ARG A 75 -22.85 1.36 -24.83
CA ARG A 75 -22.59 -0.01 -24.45
C ARG A 75 -23.86 -0.87 -24.34
N VAL A 76 -24.96 -0.32 -23.77
CA VAL A 76 -26.15 -1.11 -23.43
C VAL A 76 -27.28 -0.97 -24.46
N VAL A 77 -27.43 0.16 -25.12
CA VAL A 77 -28.49 0.39 -26.12
C VAL A 77 -28.05 -0.23 -27.45
N PRO A 78 -28.98 -0.88 -28.22
CA PRO A 78 -28.65 -1.47 -29.52
C PRO A 78 -28.02 -0.46 -30.48
N PRO A 79 -26.97 -0.83 -31.27
CA PRO A 79 -26.26 0.08 -32.16
C PRO A 79 -27.14 0.86 -33.17
N PRO A 80 -28.21 0.28 -33.75
CA PRO A 80 -29.10 1.03 -34.61
C PRO A 80 -29.83 2.18 -33.89
N ALA A 81 -30.26 1.97 -32.63
CA ALA A 81 -30.89 2.96 -31.79
C ALA A 81 -29.87 4.04 -31.33
N VAL A 82 -28.64 3.63 -30.96
CA VAL A 82 -27.54 4.56 -30.64
C VAL A 82 -27.26 5.50 -31.82
N ALA A 83 -27.20 4.99 -33.05
CA ALA A 83 -26.98 5.81 -34.26
C ALA A 83 -28.09 6.85 -34.46
N GLU A 84 -29.33 6.57 -34.05
CA GLU A 84 -30.43 7.55 -34.06
C GLU A 84 -30.29 8.55 -32.90
N LEU A 85 -29.92 8.09 -31.69
CA LEU A 85 -29.73 8.97 -30.54
C LEU A 85 -28.57 9.96 -30.74
N GLN A 86 -27.49 9.56 -31.40
CA GLN A 86 -26.35 10.44 -31.72
C GLN A 86 -26.69 11.61 -32.64
N LYS A 87 -27.85 11.57 -33.29
CA LYS A 87 -28.38 12.71 -34.08
C LYS A 87 -29.08 13.77 -33.23
N VAL A 88 -29.23 13.57 -31.93
CA VAL A 88 -29.83 14.51 -30.98
C VAL A 88 -28.74 15.41 -30.41
N PRO A 89 -28.74 16.75 -30.68
CA PRO A 89 -27.75 17.65 -30.07
C PRO A 89 -27.95 17.78 -28.55
N LEU A 90 -26.85 17.89 -27.82
CA LEU A 90 -26.83 18.09 -26.36
C LEU A 90 -26.32 19.52 -26.09
N TRP A 91 -27.08 20.32 -25.33
CA TRP A 91 -26.75 21.71 -25.03
C TRP A 91 -26.45 21.88 -23.55
N PHE A 92 -25.35 22.53 -23.26
CA PHE A 92 -24.97 22.93 -21.89
C PHE A 92 -25.22 24.44 -21.79
N SER A 93 -26.29 24.81 -21.10
CA SER A 93 -26.75 26.18 -20.90
C SER A 93 -26.58 26.66 -19.45
N PRO A 94 -26.35 27.97 -19.22
CA PRO A 94 -26.47 28.56 -17.90
C PRO A 94 -27.87 28.39 -17.30
N GLU A 95 -27.98 28.46 -15.97
CA GLU A 95 -29.25 28.47 -15.26
C GLU A 95 -30.12 29.67 -15.66
N TYR A 96 -31.42 29.45 -15.82
CA TYR A 96 -32.37 30.53 -16.10
C TYR A 96 -32.91 31.10 -14.77
N PRO A 97 -32.99 32.44 -14.62
CA PRO A 97 -33.49 33.07 -13.43
C PRO A 97 -34.92 32.60 -13.06
N GLY A 98 -35.08 32.06 -11.85
CA GLY A 98 -36.39 31.58 -11.35
C GLY A 98 -36.86 30.22 -11.92
N VAL A 99 -35.98 29.51 -12.65
CA VAL A 99 -36.24 28.16 -13.14
C VAL A 99 -35.31 27.20 -12.41
N GLN A 100 -35.86 26.08 -11.92
CA GLN A 100 -35.01 25.04 -11.28
C GLN A 100 -34.08 24.40 -12.33
N PRO A 101 -32.78 24.26 -12.02
CA PRO A 101 -31.82 23.61 -12.92
C PRO A 101 -32.20 22.15 -13.17
N ARG A 102 -32.17 21.72 -14.43
CA ARG A 102 -32.54 20.34 -14.84
C ARG A 102 -32.04 19.99 -16.23
N ALA A 103 -32.14 18.74 -16.60
CA ALA A 103 -32.06 18.29 -17.99
C ALA A 103 -33.47 18.32 -18.58
N GLU A 104 -33.64 18.69 -19.88
CA GLU A 104 -34.92 18.74 -20.57
C GLU A 104 -34.76 18.46 -22.06
N TYR A 105 -35.59 17.57 -22.63
CA TYR A 105 -35.76 17.42 -24.06
C TYR A 105 -36.77 18.46 -24.60
N HIS A 106 -36.44 19.15 -25.65
CA HIS A 106 -37.28 20.19 -26.29
C HIS A 106 -37.96 19.70 -27.57
N PRO A 107 -39.26 19.30 -27.53
CA PRO A 107 -39.94 18.70 -28.67
C PRO A 107 -40.29 19.71 -29.78
N GLY A 108 -40.28 21.03 -29.49
CA GLY A 108 -40.66 22.03 -30.49
C GLY A 108 -40.23 23.45 -30.14
N ALA A 109 -39.96 24.27 -31.16
CA ALA A 109 -39.49 25.65 -31.03
C ALA A 109 -40.53 26.65 -30.47
N GLY A 110 -41.84 26.32 -30.49
CA GLY A 110 -42.89 27.21 -29.98
C GLY A 110 -42.71 27.50 -28.52
N TRP A 111 -42.65 26.44 -27.68
CA TRP A 111 -42.45 26.55 -26.23
C TRP A 111 -41.14 27.27 -25.87
N LEU A 112 -40.05 27.01 -26.63
CA LEU A 112 -38.76 27.69 -26.43
C LEU A 112 -38.88 29.21 -26.59
N ARG A 113 -39.60 29.68 -27.66
CA ARG A 113 -39.85 31.11 -27.87
C ARG A 113 -40.71 31.74 -26.79
N ASP A 114 -41.77 31.04 -26.39
CA ASP A 114 -42.70 31.50 -25.34
C ASP A 114 -42.00 31.65 -23.98
N ASN A 115 -40.98 30.80 -23.69
CA ASN A 115 -40.19 30.82 -22.49
C ASN A 115 -38.84 31.56 -22.63
N LYS A 116 -38.64 32.31 -23.71
CA LYS A 116 -37.44 33.12 -24.00
C LYS A 116 -36.15 32.29 -24.04
N ARG A 117 -36.26 31.03 -24.48
CA ARG A 117 -35.10 30.15 -24.71
C ARG A 117 -34.73 30.13 -26.19
N ASN A 118 -33.51 29.63 -26.48
CA ASN A 118 -33.03 29.58 -27.88
C ASN A 118 -33.86 28.57 -28.72
N PRO A 119 -34.58 28.98 -29.78
CA PRO A 119 -35.38 28.09 -30.61
C PRO A 119 -34.55 27.05 -31.39
N ASP A 120 -33.24 27.24 -31.56
CA ASP A 120 -32.35 26.26 -32.19
C ASP A 120 -32.19 24.96 -31.37
N MET A 121 -32.62 24.95 -30.09
CA MET A 121 -32.68 23.76 -29.25
C MET A 121 -33.90 22.86 -29.56
N GLU A 122 -34.70 23.19 -30.58
CA GLU A 122 -35.76 22.27 -31.02
C GLU A 122 -35.18 20.88 -31.35
N LYS A 123 -35.85 19.83 -30.84
CA LYS A 123 -35.40 18.42 -30.95
C LYS A 123 -34.03 18.12 -30.37
N ALA A 124 -33.57 18.93 -29.40
CA ALA A 124 -32.32 18.75 -28.67
C ALA A 124 -32.60 18.56 -27.17
N ILE A 125 -31.58 18.16 -26.45
CA ILE A 125 -31.57 18.09 -24.98
C ILE A 125 -30.79 19.27 -24.44
N GLU A 126 -31.33 19.95 -23.43
CA GLU A 126 -30.67 21.03 -22.71
C GLU A 126 -30.36 20.61 -21.27
N PHE A 127 -29.14 20.85 -20.84
CA PHE A 127 -28.68 20.67 -19.46
C PHE A 127 -28.41 22.03 -18.85
N THR A 128 -29.25 22.46 -17.91
CA THR A 128 -29.05 23.67 -17.09
C THR A 128 -28.57 23.34 -15.67
N ASN A 129 -28.50 22.06 -15.31
CA ASN A 129 -28.13 21.54 -13.98
C ASN A 129 -26.60 21.35 -13.78
N ILE A 130 -25.79 22.19 -14.44
CA ILE A 130 -24.33 22.04 -14.48
C ILE A 130 -23.72 22.08 -13.07
N ALA A 131 -24.15 23.01 -12.21
CA ALA A 131 -23.66 23.16 -10.86
C ALA A 131 -24.02 21.96 -9.93
N ILE A 132 -25.10 21.25 -10.23
CA ILE A 132 -25.61 20.12 -9.43
C ILE A 132 -25.52 18.78 -10.17
N PHE A 133 -24.80 18.71 -11.28
CA PHE A 133 -24.75 17.54 -12.15
C PHE A 133 -24.28 16.27 -11.42
N GLU A 134 -23.30 16.40 -10.52
CA GLU A 134 -22.82 15.29 -9.70
C GLU A 134 -23.90 14.78 -8.72
N LYS A 135 -24.67 15.68 -8.11
CA LYS A 135 -25.78 15.35 -7.21
C LYS A 135 -26.89 14.62 -7.96
N GLU A 136 -27.25 15.12 -9.14
CA GLU A 136 -28.26 14.49 -10.00
C GLU A 136 -27.81 13.10 -10.50
N THR A 137 -26.53 12.94 -10.89
CA THR A 137 -25.97 11.62 -11.28
C THR A 137 -26.02 10.60 -10.11
N LYS A 138 -25.87 11.06 -8.85
CA LYS A 138 -26.03 10.15 -7.69
C LYS A 138 -27.47 9.70 -7.49
N ARG A 139 -28.46 10.52 -7.84
CA ARG A 139 -29.89 10.22 -7.77
C ARG A 139 -30.36 9.36 -8.96
N MET A 140 -30.07 9.83 -10.18
CA MET A 140 -30.37 9.17 -11.46
C MET A 140 -29.05 8.92 -12.19
N PRO A 141 -28.47 7.71 -12.10
CA PRO A 141 -27.12 7.43 -12.63
C PRO A 141 -26.98 7.71 -14.12
N ASN A 142 -28.04 7.62 -14.88
CA ASN A 142 -28.04 7.92 -16.31
C ASN A 142 -29.25 8.78 -16.75
N PHE A 143 -29.42 9.99 -16.18
CA PHE A 143 -30.49 10.90 -16.58
C PHE A 143 -30.35 11.43 -18.03
N ALA A 144 -29.17 11.32 -18.66
CA ALA A 144 -29.01 11.56 -20.08
C ALA A 144 -29.80 10.53 -20.91
N LEU A 145 -29.90 9.27 -20.46
CA LEU A 145 -30.72 8.25 -21.11
C LEU A 145 -32.21 8.58 -20.98
N HIS A 146 -32.68 9.13 -19.85
CA HIS A 146 -34.04 9.61 -19.67
C HIS A 146 -34.42 10.61 -20.75
N GLU A 147 -33.65 11.67 -20.93
CA GLU A 147 -33.91 12.71 -21.91
C GLU A 147 -33.77 12.20 -23.35
N LEU A 148 -32.79 11.31 -23.58
CA LEU A 148 -32.65 10.65 -24.88
C LEU A 148 -33.80 9.69 -25.19
N ALA A 149 -34.46 9.10 -24.17
CA ALA A 149 -35.68 8.31 -24.36
C ALA A 149 -36.86 9.17 -24.81
N HIS A 150 -37.00 10.39 -24.25
CA HIS A 150 -37.98 11.35 -24.79
C HIS A 150 -37.72 11.70 -26.25
N ALA A 151 -36.45 11.95 -26.61
CA ALA A 151 -36.05 12.21 -27.97
C ALA A 151 -36.33 11.02 -28.91
N TYR A 152 -36.04 9.78 -28.43
CA TYR A 152 -36.34 8.56 -29.17
C TYR A 152 -37.82 8.37 -29.39
N HIS A 153 -38.64 8.55 -28.34
CA HIS A 153 -40.10 8.48 -28.41
C HIS A 153 -40.70 9.46 -29.43
N ASP A 154 -40.24 10.74 -29.39
CA ASP A 154 -40.78 11.81 -30.25
C ASP A 154 -40.34 11.71 -31.72
N ARG A 155 -39.04 11.39 -31.93
CA ARG A 155 -38.42 11.53 -33.25
C ARG A 155 -38.38 10.24 -34.07
N PHE A 156 -38.22 9.08 -33.39
CA PHE A 156 -37.89 7.84 -34.08
C PHE A 156 -39.02 6.79 -33.99
N LEU A 157 -39.98 6.92 -33.07
CA LEU A 157 -41.11 6.02 -32.98
C LEU A 157 -42.28 6.51 -33.86
N ALA A 158 -43.06 5.58 -34.42
CA ALA A 158 -44.22 5.86 -35.21
C ALA A 158 -45.23 6.73 -34.46
N LYS A 159 -45.63 7.87 -35.03
CA LYS A 159 -46.49 8.91 -34.43
C LYS A 159 -45.91 9.68 -33.24
N GLY A 160 -44.60 9.54 -32.96
CA GLY A 160 -43.92 10.27 -31.89
C GLY A 160 -44.62 10.10 -30.54
N PHE A 161 -44.81 11.18 -29.78
CA PHE A 161 -45.58 11.18 -28.51
C PHE A 161 -47.06 10.77 -28.64
N GLY A 162 -47.53 10.59 -29.87
CA GLY A 162 -48.86 10.03 -30.17
C GLY A 162 -48.86 8.50 -30.30
N ASN A 163 -47.79 7.79 -30.00
CA ASN A 163 -47.68 6.34 -30.11
C ASN A 163 -48.75 5.63 -29.31
N SER A 164 -49.66 4.86 -29.96
CA SER A 164 -50.80 4.25 -29.31
C SER A 164 -50.38 3.11 -28.35
N LYS A 165 -49.32 2.34 -28.71
CA LYS A 165 -48.88 1.22 -27.87
C LYS A 165 -48.32 1.68 -26.51
N ILE A 166 -47.58 2.81 -26.51
CA ILE A 166 -47.09 3.40 -25.25
C ILE A 166 -48.25 3.95 -24.42
N LYS A 167 -49.22 4.63 -25.06
CA LYS A 167 -50.42 5.14 -24.37
C LYS A 167 -51.26 4.00 -23.75
N GLU A 168 -51.44 2.92 -24.48
CA GLU A 168 -52.15 1.74 -24.00
C GLU A 168 -51.44 1.06 -22.81
N ALA A 169 -50.10 0.86 -22.89
CA ALA A 169 -49.31 0.30 -21.80
C ALA A 169 -49.37 1.20 -20.53
N TYR A 170 -49.20 2.51 -20.68
CA TYR A 170 -49.36 3.50 -19.65
C TYR A 170 -50.73 3.43 -18.96
N GLN A 171 -51.84 3.37 -19.75
CA GLN A 171 -53.18 3.30 -19.24
C GLN A 171 -53.44 1.99 -18.46
N GLN A 172 -52.91 0.86 -18.99
CA GLN A 172 -53.02 -0.42 -18.30
C GLN A 172 -52.25 -0.43 -16.96
N ALA A 173 -51.05 0.16 -16.90
CA ALA A 173 -50.27 0.28 -15.66
C ALA A 173 -50.96 1.17 -14.66
N LYS A 174 -51.58 2.27 -15.11
CA LYS A 174 -52.32 3.22 -14.31
C LYS A 174 -53.60 2.58 -13.74
N ASP A 175 -54.39 1.87 -14.56
CA ASP A 175 -55.62 1.20 -14.17
C ASP A 175 -55.38 0.07 -13.12
N LYS A 176 -54.21 -0.53 -13.18
CA LYS A 176 -53.76 -1.56 -12.19
C LYS A 176 -53.12 -0.96 -10.96
N GLY A 177 -52.86 0.35 -10.91
CA GLY A 177 -52.18 1.02 -9.79
C GLY A 177 -50.73 0.58 -9.55
N LEU A 178 -50.06 0.08 -10.60
CA LEU A 178 -48.71 -0.54 -10.43
C LEU A 178 -47.68 0.40 -9.83
N TYR A 179 -47.78 1.69 -10.07
CA TYR A 179 -46.80 2.72 -9.69
C TYR A 179 -47.34 3.72 -8.65
N ASP A 180 -48.49 3.46 -8.02
CA ASP A 180 -49.09 4.42 -7.09
C ASP A 180 -48.41 4.46 -5.72
N HIS A 181 -47.71 3.37 -5.33
CA HIS A 181 -46.99 3.25 -4.05
C HIS A 181 -45.67 2.48 -4.24
N VAL A 182 -44.64 3.15 -4.76
CA VAL A 182 -43.33 2.54 -5.03
C VAL A 182 -42.22 3.23 -4.25
N GLU A 183 -41.13 2.54 -4.00
CA GLU A 183 -39.93 3.10 -3.37
C GLU A 183 -39.24 4.08 -4.35
N GLN A 184 -38.96 5.31 -3.85
CA GLN A 184 -38.04 6.26 -4.50
C GLN A 184 -36.75 6.34 -3.70
N ARG A 185 -35.59 6.38 -4.36
CA ARG A 185 -34.24 6.56 -3.79
C ARG A 185 -33.69 7.93 -4.13
N PHE A 186 -33.17 8.67 -3.13
CA PHE A 186 -32.71 10.05 -3.29
C PHE A 186 -31.20 10.20 -3.56
N GLY A 187 -30.45 9.12 -3.73
CA GLY A 187 -29.00 9.15 -4.00
C GLY A 187 -28.12 9.50 -2.78
N ASP A 188 -28.71 9.87 -1.64
CA ASP A 188 -28.05 10.18 -0.37
C ASP A 188 -28.29 9.09 0.71
N GLY A 189 -28.79 7.93 0.30
CA GLY A 189 -29.12 6.80 1.18
C GLY A 189 -30.53 6.84 1.77
N ARG A 190 -31.28 7.92 1.56
CA ARG A 190 -32.70 8.00 1.96
C ARG A 190 -33.61 7.38 0.91
N SER A 191 -34.74 6.83 1.33
CA SER A 191 -35.82 6.40 0.45
C SER A 191 -37.20 6.80 1.01
N ALA A 192 -38.22 6.83 0.14
CA ALA A 192 -39.62 7.09 0.51
C ALA A 192 -40.56 6.27 -0.37
N THR A 193 -41.74 5.90 0.16
CA THR A 193 -42.78 5.29 -0.66
C THR A 193 -43.69 6.40 -1.19
N VAL A 194 -43.73 6.53 -2.53
CA VAL A 194 -44.45 7.61 -3.23
C VAL A 194 -45.07 7.07 -4.50
N LYS A 195 -45.89 7.91 -5.18
CA LYS A 195 -46.32 7.65 -6.54
C LYS A 195 -45.19 7.95 -7.52
N ALA A 196 -44.85 7.00 -8.39
CA ALA A 196 -43.78 7.17 -9.34
C ALA A 196 -44.05 8.32 -10.32
N TYR A 197 -42.97 9.03 -10.68
CA TYR A 197 -43.02 10.11 -11.68
C TYR A 197 -43.44 9.59 -13.05
N ALA A 198 -43.18 8.32 -13.37
CA ALA A 198 -43.71 7.60 -14.51
C ALA A 198 -45.23 7.76 -14.72
N MET A 199 -46.04 7.99 -13.65
CA MET A 199 -47.47 8.14 -13.75
C MET A 199 -47.92 9.58 -14.05
N SER A 200 -47.03 10.51 -14.30
CA SER A 200 -47.36 11.89 -14.70
C SER A 200 -47.82 11.98 -16.16
N SER A 201 -47.23 11.19 -17.04
CA SER A 201 -47.62 11.15 -18.44
C SER A 201 -47.12 9.87 -19.18
N PRO A 202 -47.66 9.50 -20.34
CA PRO A 202 -47.16 8.39 -21.14
C PRO A 202 -45.69 8.60 -21.61
N MET A 203 -45.25 9.86 -21.68
CA MET A 203 -43.87 10.20 -22.05
C MET A 203 -42.89 9.85 -20.91
N GLU A 204 -43.22 10.29 -19.69
CA GLU A 204 -42.42 9.98 -18.50
C GLU A 204 -42.42 8.47 -18.19
N TYR A 205 -43.56 7.81 -18.36
CA TYR A 205 -43.65 6.36 -18.23
C TYR A 205 -42.68 5.61 -19.13
N PHE A 206 -42.60 6.08 -20.41
CA PHE A 206 -41.66 5.49 -21.38
C PHE A 206 -40.21 5.77 -20.98
N ALA A 207 -39.88 6.99 -20.55
CA ALA A 207 -38.52 7.39 -20.17
C ALA A 207 -38.04 6.67 -18.89
N GLU A 208 -38.83 6.70 -17.81
CA GLU A 208 -38.55 6.01 -16.54
C GLU A 208 -38.37 4.49 -16.72
N CYS A 209 -39.29 3.87 -17.48
CA CYS A 209 -39.18 2.44 -17.78
C CYS A 209 -37.98 2.14 -18.69
N THR A 210 -37.55 3.05 -19.56
CA THR A 210 -36.33 2.91 -20.38
C THR A 210 -35.08 2.96 -19.50
N GLU A 211 -35.04 3.85 -18.50
CA GLU A 211 -33.94 3.83 -17.52
C GLU A 211 -33.84 2.50 -16.79
N ALA A 212 -34.95 1.98 -16.25
CA ALA A 212 -34.99 0.68 -15.61
C ALA A 212 -34.62 -0.47 -16.58
N PHE A 213 -34.91 -0.32 -17.88
CA PHE A 213 -34.67 -1.35 -18.91
C PHE A 213 -33.18 -1.43 -19.32
N PHE A 214 -32.47 -0.31 -19.38
CA PHE A 214 -31.06 -0.24 -19.84
C PHE A 214 -30.06 0.14 -18.76
N SER A 215 -30.49 0.82 -17.66
CA SER A 215 -29.62 1.35 -16.60
C SER A 215 -30.26 1.17 -15.23
N THR A 216 -30.26 2.21 -14.39
CA THR A 216 -30.86 2.20 -13.06
C THR A 216 -31.78 3.41 -12.91
N ASN A 217 -33.06 3.17 -12.60
CA ASN A 217 -34.06 4.19 -12.27
C ASN A 217 -34.03 4.58 -10.79
N ASP A 218 -34.45 5.80 -10.42
CA ASP A 218 -34.58 6.24 -9.02
C ASP A 218 -35.91 5.87 -8.37
N PHE A 219 -36.92 5.48 -9.15
CA PHE A 219 -38.16 4.86 -8.68
C PHE A 219 -38.19 3.36 -8.94
N TYR A 220 -38.81 2.58 -8.01
CA TYR A 220 -39.06 1.17 -8.27
C TYR A 220 -40.10 0.99 -9.41
N PRO A 221 -39.81 0.11 -10.39
CA PRO A 221 -38.67 -0.83 -10.51
C PRO A 221 -37.34 -0.14 -10.90
N PHE A 222 -36.29 -0.50 -10.16
CA PHE A 222 -34.98 0.13 -10.36
C PHE A 222 -34.17 -0.50 -11.48
N THR A 223 -34.41 -1.79 -11.79
CA THR A 223 -33.60 -2.57 -12.73
C THR A 223 -34.49 -3.30 -13.75
N ARG A 224 -33.87 -3.78 -14.82
CA ARG A 224 -34.50 -4.57 -15.88
C ARG A 224 -35.26 -5.78 -15.35
N GLU A 225 -34.69 -6.55 -14.42
CA GLU A 225 -35.32 -7.75 -13.86
C GLU A 225 -36.51 -7.38 -12.97
N GLN A 226 -36.41 -6.27 -12.26
CA GLN A 226 -37.54 -5.75 -11.46
C GLN A 226 -38.65 -5.25 -12.38
N LEU A 227 -38.31 -4.55 -13.47
CA LEU A 227 -39.28 -4.07 -14.47
C LEU A 227 -40.02 -5.25 -15.12
N GLN A 228 -39.31 -6.30 -15.52
CA GLN A 228 -39.91 -7.50 -16.13
C GLN A 228 -40.93 -8.18 -15.18
N ARG A 229 -40.68 -8.17 -13.87
CA ARG A 229 -41.58 -8.76 -12.86
C ARG A 229 -42.74 -7.85 -12.49
N HIS A 230 -42.47 -6.53 -12.43
CA HIS A 230 -43.43 -5.54 -11.96
C HIS A 230 -44.42 -5.14 -13.04
N ASP A 231 -43.92 -4.87 -14.26
CA ASP A 231 -44.74 -4.49 -15.42
C ASP A 231 -44.27 -5.24 -16.69
N PRO A 232 -44.65 -6.54 -16.82
CA PRO A 232 -44.27 -7.34 -17.99
C PRO A 232 -44.74 -6.76 -19.33
N ALA A 233 -45.83 -5.98 -19.32
CA ALA A 233 -46.40 -5.42 -20.54
C ALA A 233 -45.49 -4.32 -21.12
N VAL A 234 -45.00 -3.39 -20.29
CA VAL A 234 -44.05 -2.37 -20.74
C VAL A 234 -42.71 -2.98 -21.07
N PHE A 235 -42.28 -3.99 -20.31
CA PHE A 235 -41.03 -4.70 -20.60
C PHE A 235 -41.02 -5.28 -22.02
N ALA A 236 -42.07 -6.03 -22.41
CA ALA A 236 -42.23 -6.58 -23.75
C ALA A 236 -42.35 -5.49 -24.83
N LEU A 237 -43.00 -4.38 -24.47
CA LEU A 237 -43.10 -3.21 -25.36
C LEU A 237 -41.74 -2.58 -25.62
N LEU A 238 -40.94 -2.34 -24.58
CA LEU A 238 -39.57 -1.78 -24.70
C LEU A 238 -38.67 -2.69 -25.53
N GLN A 239 -38.72 -4.01 -25.28
CA GLN A 239 -38.03 -4.99 -26.13
C GLN A 239 -38.37 -4.84 -27.61
N SER A 240 -39.65 -4.62 -27.91
CA SER A 240 -40.14 -4.47 -29.30
C SER A 240 -39.71 -3.14 -29.94
N LEU A 241 -39.59 -2.07 -29.16
CA LEU A 241 -39.31 -0.71 -29.64
C LEU A 241 -37.80 -0.39 -29.69
N TRP A 242 -37.04 -0.84 -28.74
CA TRP A 242 -35.62 -0.59 -28.65
C TRP A 242 -34.76 -1.74 -29.22
N GLY A 243 -35.26 -2.98 -29.19
CA GLY A 243 -34.49 -4.21 -29.39
C GLY A 243 -33.92 -4.74 -28.11
N GLU A 244 -33.25 -5.90 -28.18
CA GLU A 244 -32.51 -6.42 -27.02
C GLU A 244 -31.26 -5.61 -26.74
N PRO A 245 -30.93 -5.32 -25.48
CA PRO A 245 -29.67 -4.68 -25.11
C PRO A 245 -28.47 -5.37 -25.75
N THR A 246 -27.54 -4.60 -26.26
CA THR A 246 -26.31 -5.11 -26.91
C THR A 246 -25.41 -5.84 -25.92
N VAL A 247 -25.40 -5.36 -24.69
CA VAL A 247 -24.96 -6.03 -23.48
C VAL A 247 -26.19 -6.00 -22.60
N THR A 248 -26.75 -7.15 -22.24
CA THR A 248 -27.75 -7.19 -21.18
C THR A 248 -27.22 -6.28 -20.09
N SER A 249 -28.00 -5.24 -19.74
CA SER A 249 -27.73 -4.21 -18.73
C SER A 249 -26.74 -4.82 -17.76
N ALA A 250 -25.55 -4.17 -17.58
CA ALA A 250 -24.83 -4.68 -16.47
C ALA A 250 -25.83 -4.76 -15.34
N THR A 251 -26.44 -5.90 -15.25
CA THR A 251 -26.22 -6.61 -14.07
C THR A 251 -24.92 -6.01 -13.53
N LYS A 252 -24.91 -5.27 -12.40
CA LYS A 252 -23.99 -5.71 -11.37
C LYS A 252 -23.71 -7.10 -11.77
N PRO A 253 -22.51 -7.41 -12.43
CA PRO A 253 -22.39 -8.57 -13.27
C PRO A 253 -23.28 -9.59 -12.61
N GLU A 254 -24.36 -10.01 -13.35
CA GLU A 254 -25.15 -11.12 -12.89
C GLU A 254 -24.15 -11.78 -12.04
N VAL A 255 -24.41 -11.96 -10.74
CA VAL A 255 -23.61 -12.94 -10.12
C VAL A 255 -23.79 -14.12 -11.04
N GLN A 256 -23.14 -14.05 -12.26
CA GLN A 256 -22.59 -15.20 -12.91
C GLN A 256 -21.96 -15.82 -11.76
N THR A 257 -22.74 -16.71 -11.06
CA THR A 257 -22.30 -17.27 -9.83
C THR A 257 -20.84 -17.44 -10.03
N MET A 258 -20.12 -16.36 -9.62
CA MET A 258 -18.75 -15.99 -10.12
C MET A 258 -18.05 -17.25 -9.78
N ASP A 259 -17.74 -18.04 -10.78
CA ASP A 259 -17.26 -19.39 -10.54
C ASP A 259 -16.36 -19.22 -9.32
N PRO A 260 -16.83 -19.61 -8.10
CA PRO A 260 -16.16 -19.24 -6.86
C PRO A 260 -14.76 -19.82 -6.83
N THR A 261 -14.48 -20.71 -7.78
CA THR A 261 -13.19 -21.37 -8.00
C THR A 261 -12.22 -20.51 -8.81
N LYS A 262 -12.69 -19.50 -9.56
CA LYS A 262 -11.85 -18.58 -10.35
C LYS A 262 -11.58 -17.28 -9.62
N ILE A 263 -10.33 -16.87 -9.61
CA ILE A 263 -9.91 -15.61 -8.99
C ILE A 263 -9.77 -14.51 -10.05
N THR A 264 -10.17 -13.29 -9.70
CA THR A 264 -10.08 -12.11 -10.56
C THR A 264 -9.43 -10.95 -9.82
N LEU A 265 -8.93 -9.94 -10.56
CA LEU A 265 -8.36 -8.74 -9.97
C LEU A 265 -9.36 -7.99 -9.09
N ASP A 266 -10.63 -7.92 -9.50
CA ASP A 266 -11.69 -7.28 -8.69
C ASP A 266 -11.92 -8.00 -7.37
N ARG A 267 -11.91 -9.34 -7.35
CA ARG A 267 -11.99 -10.13 -6.12
C ARG A 267 -10.82 -9.87 -5.19
N ILE A 268 -9.60 -9.71 -5.73
CA ILE A 268 -8.38 -9.48 -4.93
C ILE A 268 -8.32 -8.03 -4.40
N PHE A 269 -8.58 -7.04 -5.26
CA PHE A 269 -8.22 -5.63 -5.00
C PHE A 269 -9.41 -4.67 -4.86
N ALA A 270 -10.61 -5.05 -5.28
CA ALA A 270 -11.81 -4.22 -5.22
C ALA A 270 -12.91 -4.79 -4.31
N SER A 271 -12.66 -5.92 -3.64
CA SER A 271 -13.59 -6.52 -2.68
C SER A 271 -12.93 -6.79 -1.33
N GLU A 272 -13.74 -7.07 -0.31
CA GLU A 272 -13.30 -7.47 1.03
C GLU A 272 -13.16 -8.99 1.18
N GLU A 273 -13.38 -9.77 0.09
CA GLU A 273 -13.48 -11.23 0.13
C GLU A 273 -12.23 -11.92 0.69
N PHE A 274 -11.05 -11.40 0.36
CA PHE A 274 -9.77 -11.94 0.82
C PHE A 274 -9.12 -11.10 1.93
N ARG A 275 -9.92 -10.31 2.62
CA ARG A 275 -9.46 -9.59 3.81
C ARG A 275 -9.39 -10.53 4.99
N GLY A 276 -8.24 -10.50 5.68
CA GLY A 276 -8.06 -11.24 6.93
C GLY A 276 -8.77 -10.60 8.12
N ASP A 277 -9.02 -11.41 9.15
CA ASP A 277 -9.47 -10.93 10.46
C ASP A 277 -8.47 -9.90 11.01
N ARG A 278 -8.98 -8.86 11.64
CA ARG A 278 -8.12 -7.91 12.34
C ARG A 278 -7.54 -8.59 13.59
N VAL A 279 -6.23 -8.76 13.61
CA VAL A 279 -5.53 -9.22 14.82
C VAL A 279 -5.60 -8.11 15.86
N PRO A 280 -6.14 -8.35 17.05
CA PRO A 280 -6.24 -7.34 18.10
C PRO A 280 -4.84 -6.95 18.60
N MET A 281 -4.66 -5.66 18.94
CA MET A 281 -3.46 -5.20 19.62
C MET A 281 -3.37 -5.89 20.99
N VAL A 282 -2.25 -6.52 21.29
CA VAL A 282 -2.03 -7.18 22.58
C VAL A 282 -0.86 -6.53 23.32
N LYS A 283 -1.08 -6.20 24.59
CA LYS A 283 -0.03 -5.77 25.53
C LYS A 283 -0.04 -6.69 26.72
N TRP A 284 1.01 -7.48 26.85
CA TRP A 284 1.13 -8.42 27.94
C TRP A 284 1.12 -7.72 29.33
N LEU A 285 0.46 -8.35 30.26
CA LEU A 285 0.52 -8.13 31.70
C LEU A 285 1.12 -9.40 32.36
N GLU A 286 1.25 -9.40 33.69
CA GLU A 286 1.73 -10.56 34.42
C GLU A 286 0.75 -11.75 34.35
N LYS A 287 1.28 -12.97 34.54
CA LYS A 287 0.52 -14.24 34.59
C LYS A 287 -0.31 -14.53 33.35
N GLY A 288 0.22 -14.20 32.19
CA GLY A 288 -0.44 -14.47 30.90
C GLY A 288 -1.72 -13.67 30.65
N ALA A 289 -2.01 -12.67 31.47
CA ALA A 289 -3.05 -11.70 31.17
C ALA A 289 -2.52 -10.67 30.14
N TYR A 290 -3.42 -10.08 29.37
CA TYR A 290 -3.06 -9.03 28.43
C TYR A 290 -4.16 -7.98 28.28
N LEU A 291 -3.77 -6.81 27.80
CA LEU A 291 -4.67 -5.73 27.42
C LEU A 291 -4.88 -5.74 25.93
N THR A 292 -6.13 -5.46 25.53
CA THR A 292 -6.49 -5.35 24.11
C THR A 292 -7.65 -4.39 23.91
N ILE A 293 -7.95 -4.13 22.63
CA ILE A 293 -9.10 -3.29 22.20
C ILE A 293 -10.22 -4.22 21.75
N ARG A 294 -11.45 -3.97 22.22
CA ARG A 294 -12.66 -4.66 21.80
C ARG A 294 -13.64 -3.64 21.22
N SER A 295 -14.02 -3.81 19.94
CA SER A 295 -15.07 -3.00 19.31
C SER A 295 -16.40 -3.19 20.05
N THR A 296 -17.19 -2.13 20.17
CA THR A 296 -18.53 -2.22 20.79
C THR A 296 -19.56 -2.64 19.74
N ASP A 297 -20.53 -3.48 20.13
CA ASP A 297 -21.59 -3.97 19.22
C ASP A 297 -22.49 -2.85 18.67
N THR A 298 -22.56 -1.73 19.38
CA THR A 298 -23.44 -0.59 19.02
C THR A 298 -22.82 0.35 18.00
N LYS A 299 -21.48 0.45 17.95
CA LYS A 299 -20.73 1.31 17.02
C LYS A 299 -19.35 0.69 16.74
N PRO A 300 -19.12 0.11 15.56
CA PRO A 300 -17.85 -0.54 15.23
C PRO A 300 -16.60 0.36 15.38
N GLU A 301 -16.77 1.68 15.29
CA GLU A 301 -15.70 2.67 15.46
C GLU A 301 -15.40 3.00 16.93
N SER A 302 -16.26 2.59 17.87
CA SER A 302 -16.07 2.75 19.30
C SER A 302 -15.44 1.49 19.89
N SER A 303 -14.46 1.65 20.77
CA SER A 303 -13.75 0.51 21.34
C SER A 303 -13.52 0.69 22.84
N ASP A 304 -13.76 -0.42 23.59
CA ASP A 304 -13.35 -0.56 24.99
C ASP A 304 -11.88 -1.04 25.05
N ILE A 305 -11.17 -0.68 26.10
CA ILE A 305 -9.91 -1.36 26.47
C ILE A 305 -10.27 -2.42 27.51
N VAL A 306 -9.95 -3.67 27.18
CA VAL A 306 -10.27 -4.82 28.02
C VAL A 306 -9.01 -5.52 28.48
N ARG A 307 -9.04 -6.07 29.70
CA ARG A 307 -8.09 -7.05 30.20
C ARG A 307 -8.63 -8.44 29.88
N VAL A 308 -7.77 -9.27 29.32
CA VAL A 308 -8.08 -10.69 29.04
C VAL A 308 -7.13 -11.55 29.87
N ASP A 309 -7.66 -12.51 30.60
CA ASP A 309 -6.81 -13.46 31.34
C ASP A 309 -6.35 -14.64 30.45
N ALA A 310 -5.45 -15.46 30.95
CA ALA A 310 -4.91 -16.60 30.21
C ALA A 310 -6.00 -17.58 29.70
N THR A 311 -7.20 -17.58 30.30
CA THR A 311 -8.33 -18.46 29.89
C THR A 311 -9.20 -17.80 28.80
N GLY A 312 -8.95 -16.54 28.44
CA GLY A 312 -9.74 -15.77 27.49
C GLY A 312 -10.92 -15.00 28.12
N LYS A 313 -11.07 -15.00 29.45
CA LYS A 313 -12.11 -14.22 30.13
C LYS A 313 -11.76 -12.73 30.08
N GLN A 314 -12.74 -11.93 29.72
CA GLN A 314 -12.59 -10.49 29.50
C GLN A 314 -13.18 -9.66 30.65
N GLU A 315 -12.49 -8.59 31.00
CA GLU A 315 -12.92 -7.55 31.93
C GLU A 315 -12.70 -6.17 31.29
N THR A 316 -13.75 -5.33 31.21
CA THR A 316 -13.61 -3.97 30.69
C THR A 316 -12.90 -3.08 31.70
N LEU A 317 -11.71 -2.58 31.36
CA LEU A 317 -10.96 -1.61 32.17
C LEU A 317 -11.30 -0.17 31.83
N VAL A 318 -11.52 0.14 30.55
CA VAL A 318 -11.92 1.46 30.07
C VAL A 318 -13.04 1.27 29.06
N ALA A 319 -14.23 1.78 29.40
CA ALA A 319 -15.35 1.79 28.46
C ALA A 319 -15.20 2.93 27.45
N ALA A 320 -15.63 2.74 26.20
CA ALA A 320 -15.60 3.76 25.15
C ALA A 320 -16.29 5.07 25.59
N ALA A 321 -17.36 4.97 26.40
CA ALA A 321 -18.07 6.14 26.94
C ALA A 321 -17.19 7.05 27.83
N GLN A 322 -16.13 6.51 28.46
CA GLN A 322 -15.17 7.30 29.25
C GLN A 322 -14.17 8.06 28.39
N LEU A 323 -14.11 7.75 27.09
CA LEU A 323 -13.18 8.30 26.12
C LEU A 323 -13.82 9.38 25.22
N VAL A 324 -14.96 9.95 25.63
CA VAL A 324 -15.63 11.04 24.91
C VAL A 324 -15.08 12.38 25.42
N PRO A 325 -14.33 13.15 24.58
CA PRO A 325 -13.90 14.49 24.96
C PRO A 325 -15.09 15.41 25.24
N SER A 326 -14.95 16.37 26.18
CA SER A 326 -16.04 17.27 26.58
C SER A 326 -16.61 18.12 25.43
N ASN A 327 -15.84 18.32 24.36
CA ASN A 327 -16.23 19.07 23.17
C ASN A 327 -16.61 18.15 21.98
N ALA A 328 -16.70 16.83 22.17
CA ALA A 328 -17.04 15.85 21.14
C ALA A 328 -18.31 15.06 21.51
N LYS A 329 -18.91 14.44 20.49
CA LYS A 329 -20.09 13.54 20.65
C LYS A 329 -19.69 12.07 20.60
N GLU A 330 -18.54 11.77 20.04
CA GLU A 330 -18.07 10.40 19.80
C GLU A 330 -16.80 10.13 20.62
N PRO A 331 -16.56 8.88 21.01
CA PRO A 331 -15.34 8.50 21.71
C PRO A 331 -14.12 8.60 20.79
N LEU A 332 -12.95 8.72 21.42
CA LEU A 332 -11.66 8.66 20.70
C LEU A 332 -11.52 7.34 19.94
N ASN A 333 -11.06 7.42 18.70
CA ASN A 333 -10.64 6.23 17.94
C ASN A 333 -9.25 5.81 18.43
N ILE A 334 -9.17 4.71 19.17
CA ILE A 334 -7.93 4.22 19.78
C ILE A 334 -7.03 3.60 18.70
N GLN A 335 -5.86 4.21 18.48
CA GLN A 335 -4.82 3.69 17.59
C GLN A 335 -3.61 3.15 18.36
N GLY A 336 -3.52 3.46 19.63
CA GLY A 336 -2.52 2.97 20.56
C GLY A 336 -2.90 3.37 21.99
N PHE A 337 -2.37 2.67 22.97
CA PHE A 337 -2.54 3.01 24.38
C PHE A 337 -1.36 2.53 25.22
N GLU A 338 -1.13 3.17 26.37
CA GLU A 338 -0.17 2.78 27.39
C GLU A 338 -0.79 2.97 28.78
N PHE A 339 -0.52 2.07 29.73
CA PHE A 339 -0.98 2.18 31.11
C PHE A 339 0.19 2.45 32.04
N SER A 340 -0.07 3.21 33.12
CA SER A 340 0.82 3.21 34.29
C SER A 340 0.85 1.83 34.94
N LYS A 341 1.87 1.55 35.74
CA LYS A 341 2.05 0.22 36.41
C LYS A 341 0.85 -0.15 37.29
N ASP A 342 0.22 0.83 37.94
CA ASP A 342 -0.97 0.64 38.77
C ASP A 342 -2.28 0.57 37.98
N LEU A 343 -2.21 0.67 36.65
CA LEU A 343 -3.33 0.70 35.72
C LEU A 343 -4.34 1.87 35.95
N ASP A 344 -3.97 2.93 36.68
CA ASP A 344 -4.85 4.08 36.92
C ASP A 344 -4.79 5.13 35.80
N VAL A 345 -3.60 5.35 35.24
CA VAL A 345 -3.40 6.32 34.15
C VAL A 345 -3.31 5.60 32.82
N VAL A 346 -4.10 6.06 31.85
CA VAL A 346 -4.07 5.53 30.47
C VAL A 346 -3.73 6.65 29.52
N LEU A 347 -2.63 6.50 28.79
CA LEU A 347 -2.24 7.34 27.67
C LEU A 347 -2.80 6.73 26.39
N ILE A 348 -3.57 7.51 25.62
CA ILE A 348 -4.28 7.05 24.40
C ILE A 348 -3.73 7.81 23.21
N TYR A 349 -3.33 7.09 22.17
CA TYR A 349 -2.89 7.61 20.87
C TYR A 349 -4.04 7.55 19.87
N THR A 350 -4.29 8.66 19.19
CA THR A 350 -5.38 8.82 18.23
C THR A 350 -5.02 9.81 17.12
N ASN A 351 -5.88 9.96 16.12
CA ASN A 351 -5.75 10.94 15.04
C ASN A 351 -4.36 10.89 14.37
N SER A 352 -3.87 9.67 14.09
CA SER A 352 -2.53 9.45 13.58
C SER A 352 -2.38 9.84 12.11
N VAL A 353 -1.19 10.36 11.77
CA VAL A 353 -0.80 10.76 10.42
C VAL A 353 0.52 10.07 10.05
N LYS A 354 0.60 9.62 8.81
CA LYS A 354 1.81 9.01 8.22
C LYS A 354 2.94 10.05 8.13
N VAL A 355 4.15 9.66 8.58
CA VAL A 355 5.37 10.45 8.38
C VAL A 355 6.11 9.90 7.16
N TRP A 356 6.84 8.80 7.27
CA TRP A 356 7.48 8.10 6.13
C TRP A 356 6.74 6.79 5.83
N ARG A 357 7.09 5.73 6.53
CA ARG A 357 6.48 4.39 6.38
C ARG A 357 5.31 4.16 7.33
N GLN A 358 5.29 4.83 8.49
CA GLN A 358 4.36 4.58 9.57
C GLN A 358 3.65 5.85 10.06
N ASN A 359 2.52 5.64 10.73
CA ASN A 359 1.76 6.71 11.39
C ASN A 359 2.39 7.01 12.75
N THR A 360 3.42 7.85 12.78
CA THR A 360 4.19 8.18 14.00
C THR A 360 3.85 9.55 14.59
N ARG A 361 3.00 10.32 13.92
CA ARG A 361 2.50 11.64 14.39
C ARG A 361 1.02 11.54 14.69
N GLY A 362 0.55 12.16 15.78
CA GLY A 362 -0.88 12.11 16.16
C GLY A 362 -1.22 13.00 17.34
N ASP A 363 -2.37 12.75 17.93
CA ASP A 363 -2.83 13.36 19.18
C ASP A 363 -2.76 12.34 20.31
N TYR A 364 -2.53 12.84 21.53
CA TYR A 364 -2.50 12.01 22.74
C TYR A 364 -3.45 12.55 23.79
N TRP A 365 -4.10 11.61 24.52
CA TRP A 365 -5.02 11.90 25.61
C TRP A 365 -4.68 11.04 26.84
N ILE A 366 -4.94 11.58 28.00
CA ILE A 366 -4.76 10.93 29.28
C ILE A 366 -6.12 10.72 29.93
N LEU A 367 -6.46 9.48 30.28
CA LEU A 367 -7.57 9.16 31.14
C LEU A 367 -7.04 8.74 32.52
N ARG A 368 -7.45 9.42 33.57
CA ARG A 368 -7.29 8.93 34.95
C ARG A 368 -8.53 8.14 35.36
N ARG A 369 -8.39 6.82 35.48
CA ARG A 369 -9.53 5.92 35.71
C ARG A 369 -10.22 6.14 37.04
N SER A 370 -9.46 6.38 38.12
CA SER A 370 -9.99 6.62 39.47
C SER A 370 -10.92 7.84 39.54
N THR A 371 -10.72 8.87 38.70
CA THR A 371 -11.53 10.10 38.69
C THR A 371 -12.43 10.21 37.48
N GLY A 372 -12.22 9.42 36.44
CA GLY A 372 -12.89 9.53 35.15
C GLY A 372 -12.48 10.77 34.33
N LYS A 373 -11.44 11.53 34.74
CA LYS A 373 -10.97 12.74 34.05
C LYS A 373 -10.23 12.36 32.76
N LEU A 374 -10.75 12.81 31.62
CA LEU A 374 -10.10 12.75 30.32
C LEU A 374 -9.52 14.11 29.93
N SER A 375 -8.25 14.19 29.61
CA SER A 375 -7.56 15.43 29.21
C SER A 375 -6.64 15.21 28.01
N LYS A 376 -6.53 16.23 27.14
CA LYS A 376 -5.62 16.20 25.99
C LYS A 376 -4.20 16.60 26.43
N VAL A 377 -3.19 15.86 25.96
CA VAL A 377 -1.77 16.21 26.11
C VAL A 377 -1.46 17.39 25.19
N ALA A 378 -0.68 18.35 25.66
CA ALA A 378 -0.31 19.55 24.92
C ALA A 378 -1.54 20.26 24.30
N THR A 379 -2.43 20.78 25.16
CA THR A 379 -3.72 21.38 24.75
C THR A 379 -3.60 22.50 23.72
N ASP A 380 -2.45 23.19 23.66
CA ASP A 380 -2.08 24.22 22.69
C ASP A 380 -1.52 23.69 21.36
N ALA A 381 -1.25 22.39 21.26
CA ALA A 381 -0.69 21.80 20.05
C ALA A 381 -1.74 21.70 18.93
N LYS A 382 -1.30 21.94 17.68
CA LYS A 382 -2.10 21.66 16.47
C LYS A 382 -2.47 20.17 16.42
N PRO A 383 -3.59 19.80 15.82
CA PRO A 383 -3.95 18.39 15.63
C PRO A 383 -2.86 17.58 14.94
N SER A 384 -2.64 16.34 15.37
CA SER A 384 -1.72 15.37 14.77
C SER A 384 -0.26 15.83 14.69
N THR A 385 0.23 16.58 15.70
CA THR A 385 1.61 17.10 15.70
C THR A 385 2.53 16.49 16.73
N LEU A 386 2.02 15.71 17.67
CA LEU A 386 2.83 15.06 18.70
C LEU A 386 3.39 13.71 18.22
N MET A 387 4.57 13.35 18.73
CA MET A 387 5.21 12.06 18.43
C MET A 387 5.71 11.40 19.72
N PHE A 388 5.59 10.07 19.77
CA PHE A 388 6.20 9.20 20.78
C PHE A 388 5.96 9.64 22.23
N ALA A 389 4.73 10.00 22.57
CA ALA A 389 4.39 10.30 23.96
C ALA A 389 4.48 9.03 24.81
N LYS A 390 5.09 9.13 26.01
CA LYS A 390 5.29 8.01 26.97
C LYS A 390 5.10 8.49 28.39
N LEU A 391 4.48 7.65 29.20
CA LEU A 391 4.38 7.89 30.65
C LEU A 391 5.75 7.75 31.31
N SER A 392 6.01 8.57 32.37
CA SER A 392 7.16 8.34 33.23
C SER A 392 6.98 6.99 33.98
N PRO A 393 8.09 6.34 34.44
CA PRO A 393 8.01 5.05 35.16
C PRO A 393 7.10 5.03 36.38
N ASP A 394 6.89 6.20 37.04
CA ASP A 394 5.98 6.40 38.17
C ASP A 394 4.55 6.81 37.75
N GLY A 395 4.29 6.97 36.44
CA GLY A 395 2.99 7.39 35.92
C GLY A 395 2.57 8.82 36.22
N SER A 396 3.44 9.65 36.80
CA SER A 396 3.08 11.03 37.22
C SER A 396 3.21 12.06 36.11
N ARG A 397 4.00 11.78 35.09
CA ARG A 397 4.30 12.69 33.97
C ARG A 397 4.18 11.98 32.62
N VAL A 398 4.03 12.78 31.57
CA VAL A 398 4.11 12.35 30.17
C VAL A 398 5.17 13.18 29.45
N GLY A 399 6.08 12.50 28.76
CA GLY A 399 7.05 13.11 27.84
C GLY A 399 6.61 12.88 26.40
N TYR A 400 6.94 13.83 25.50
CA TYR A 400 6.61 13.74 24.08
C TYR A 400 7.52 14.63 23.22
N VAL A 401 7.52 14.39 21.92
CA VAL A 401 8.16 15.26 20.92
C VAL A 401 7.08 16.11 20.22
N ARG A 402 7.34 17.39 20.09
CA ARG A 402 6.57 18.37 19.31
C ARG A 402 7.52 19.31 18.57
N GLU A 403 7.34 19.43 17.25
CA GLU A 403 8.15 20.33 16.41
C GLU A 403 9.67 20.13 16.62
N ASN A 404 10.10 18.86 16.64
CA ASN A 404 11.49 18.43 16.86
C ASN A 404 12.10 18.87 18.19
N ASN A 405 11.27 19.13 19.21
CA ASN A 405 11.69 19.41 20.58
C ASN A 405 11.02 18.46 21.58
N LEU A 406 11.74 18.15 22.66
CA LEU A 406 11.27 17.34 23.77
C LEU A 406 10.55 18.19 24.82
N PHE A 407 9.43 17.69 25.30
CA PHE A 407 8.61 18.31 26.34
C PHE A 407 8.21 17.26 27.40
N VAL A 408 7.97 17.75 28.61
CA VAL A 408 7.37 16.98 29.73
C VAL A 408 6.27 17.79 30.38
N GLU A 409 5.13 17.15 30.68
CA GLU A 409 4.05 17.75 31.48
C GLU A 409 3.53 16.78 32.55
N GLN A 410 2.82 17.28 33.55
CA GLN A 410 2.18 16.49 34.60
C GLN A 410 0.90 15.83 34.06
N VAL A 411 0.66 14.57 34.41
CA VAL A 411 -0.54 13.80 34.01
C VAL A 411 -1.83 14.48 34.50
N ASP A 412 -1.81 15.13 35.68
CA ASP A 412 -2.97 15.81 36.25
C ASP A 412 -3.19 17.22 35.72
N GLY A 413 -2.35 17.64 34.80
CA GLY A 413 -2.32 19.02 34.28
C GLY A 413 -1.36 19.92 35.07
N GLY A 414 -0.94 21.02 34.46
CA GLY A 414 0.01 21.95 35.06
C GLY A 414 0.94 22.58 34.00
N SER A 415 2.13 22.98 34.42
CA SER A 415 3.10 23.59 33.52
C SER A 415 3.72 22.55 32.57
N VAL A 416 3.82 22.90 31.30
CA VAL A 416 4.62 22.17 30.30
C VAL A 416 6.08 22.61 30.42
N THR A 417 7.01 21.68 30.60
CA THR A 417 8.44 21.94 30.69
C THR A 417 9.09 21.61 29.34
N PRO A 418 9.59 22.56 28.58
CA PRO A 418 10.43 22.30 27.41
C PRO A 418 11.80 21.80 27.89
N LEU A 419 12.25 20.65 27.36
CA LEU A 419 13.56 20.08 27.66
C LEU A 419 14.60 20.49 26.62
N THR A 420 14.16 20.71 25.37
CA THR A 420 14.98 21.25 24.28
C THR A 420 14.26 22.42 23.62
N GLN A 421 14.98 23.35 22.96
CA GLN A 421 14.44 24.54 22.34
C GLN A 421 15.11 24.89 21.01
N ASP A 422 16.06 24.05 20.56
CA ASP A 422 16.82 24.25 19.34
C ASP A 422 16.28 23.46 18.15
N GLY A 423 15.14 22.76 18.34
CA GLY A 423 14.47 21.98 17.30
C GLY A 423 14.04 22.85 16.12
N SER A 424 14.33 22.37 14.91
CA SER A 424 13.99 23.01 13.64
C SER A 424 13.76 21.96 12.57
N THR A 425 13.64 22.35 11.30
CA THR A 425 13.61 21.41 10.18
C THR A 425 14.94 20.67 9.99
N GLU A 426 16.04 21.22 10.45
CA GLU A 426 17.38 20.66 10.36
C GLU A 426 17.90 20.05 11.67
N VAL A 427 17.48 20.56 12.83
CA VAL A 427 17.86 20.05 14.16
C VAL A 427 16.70 19.25 14.74
N ILE A 428 16.90 17.95 14.90
CA ILE A 428 15.86 16.98 15.30
C ILE A 428 16.21 16.43 16.67
N ASN A 429 15.38 16.72 17.69
CA ASN A 429 15.53 16.16 19.04
C ASN A 429 14.48 15.09 19.30
N GLY A 430 14.91 13.91 19.75
CA GLY A 430 14.01 12.83 20.20
C GLY A 430 13.28 12.06 19.10
N THR A 431 13.63 12.30 17.82
CA THR A 431 13.22 11.51 16.66
C THR A 431 14.40 11.41 15.70
N PHE A 432 14.17 10.90 14.47
CA PHE A 432 15.24 10.65 13.52
C PHE A 432 14.97 11.30 12.16
N ASP A 433 16.04 11.42 11.34
CA ASP A 433 15.93 11.76 9.93
C ASP A 433 15.49 10.56 9.10
N TRP A 434 15.25 10.78 7.82
CA TRP A 434 14.74 9.76 6.92
C TRP A 434 15.63 8.50 6.89
N VAL A 435 16.95 8.66 6.77
CA VAL A 435 17.86 7.53 6.55
C VAL A 435 18.04 6.65 7.80
N TYR A 436 18.05 7.23 9.01
CA TYR A 436 18.05 6.45 10.26
C TYR A 436 16.71 5.73 10.46
N GLU A 437 15.58 6.39 10.11
CA GLU A 437 14.26 5.75 10.24
C GLU A 437 14.13 4.56 9.28
N GLU A 438 14.55 4.72 8.03
CA GLU A 438 14.40 3.68 7.01
C GLU A 438 15.37 2.51 7.25
N GLU A 439 16.65 2.77 7.44
CA GLU A 439 17.70 1.75 7.34
C GLU A 439 18.13 1.14 8.69
N PHE A 440 17.92 1.86 9.78
CA PHE A 440 18.13 1.34 11.14
C PHE A 440 16.85 1.09 11.92
N ALA A 441 15.68 1.32 11.31
CA ALA A 441 14.37 1.26 11.97
C ALA A 441 14.23 2.19 13.18
N CYS A 442 15.04 3.25 13.25
CA CYS A 442 15.04 4.25 14.31
C CYS A 442 13.88 5.23 14.12
N ARG A 443 12.93 5.28 15.05
CA ARG A 443 11.78 6.21 15.01
C ARG A 443 11.64 6.98 16.31
N ASP A 444 11.56 6.25 17.40
CA ASP A 444 11.43 6.75 18.78
C ASP A 444 12.81 7.05 19.35
N GLY A 445 13.17 8.31 19.37
CA GLY A 445 14.54 8.79 19.65
C GLY A 445 14.75 9.30 21.09
N TRP A 446 14.02 8.80 22.10
CA TRP A 446 14.25 9.20 23.48
C TRP A 446 13.78 8.15 24.49
N ARG A 447 14.37 8.17 25.70
CA ARG A 447 14.12 7.16 26.75
C ARG A 447 14.06 7.82 28.14
N TRP A 448 13.01 7.49 28.93
CA TRP A 448 13.01 7.79 30.37
C TRP A 448 14.11 7.02 31.08
N SER A 449 14.80 7.64 32.05
CA SER A 449 15.61 6.89 33.00
C SER A 449 14.72 5.98 33.87
N PRO A 450 15.22 4.85 34.36
CA PRO A 450 14.43 3.95 35.21
C PRO A 450 13.78 4.57 36.44
N ASP A 451 14.39 5.63 36.98
CA ASP A 451 13.88 6.41 38.12
C ASP A 451 12.99 7.63 37.68
N GLY A 452 12.78 7.80 36.38
CA GLY A 452 11.97 8.86 35.81
C GLY A 452 12.53 10.28 35.94
N LYS A 453 13.76 10.46 36.45
CA LYS A 453 14.30 11.81 36.73
C LYS A 453 15.03 12.44 35.56
N GLN A 454 15.42 11.65 34.56
CA GLN A 454 16.18 12.08 33.40
C GLN A 454 15.58 11.49 32.12
N ILE A 455 15.91 12.13 30.99
CA ILE A 455 15.61 11.65 29.65
C ILE A 455 16.92 11.59 28.87
N ALA A 456 17.24 10.43 28.30
CA ALA A 456 18.27 10.26 27.28
C ALA A 456 17.63 10.39 25.89
N TYR A 457 18.30 11.09 24.96
CA TYR A 457 17.75 11.32 23.63
C TYR A 457 18.83 11.49 22.57
N TRP A 458 18.48 11.17 21.33
CA TRP A 458 19.25 11.51 20.14
C TRP A 458 18.95 12.93 19.68
N GLN A 459 19.98 13.63 19.26
CA GLN A 459 19.85 14.84 18.46
C GLN A 459 20.56 14.60 17.12
N LEU A 460 19.85 14.84 16.03
CA LEU A 460 20.42 14.87 14.68
C LEU A 460 20.45 16.30 14.14
N ASN A 461 21.50 16.62 13.37
CA ASN A 461 21.61 17.89 12.64
C ASN A 461 21.88 17.59 11.16
N THR A 462 20.91 17.89 10.32
CA THR A 462 20.88 17.61 8.87
C THR A 462 21.29 18.82 8.02
N THR A 463 21.78 19.91 8.63
CA THR A 463 22.13 21.17 7.90
C THR A 463 23.09 20.93 6.74
N GLU A 464 24.04 20.01 6.88
CA GLU A 464 25.05 19.70 5.85
C GLU A 464 24.62 18.54 4.94
N VAL A 465 23.48 17.90 5.19
CA VAL A 465 22.96 16.84 4.35
C VAL A 465 22.22 17.41 3.14
N LYS A 466 22.53 16.93 1.95
CA LYS A 466 21.81 17.35 0.75
C LYS A 466 20.34 16.97 0.82
N LYS A 467 19.50 17.86 0.29
CA LYS A 467 18.03 17.62 0.28
C LYS A 467 17.60 17.06 -1.07
N PHE A 468 16.72 16.08 -1.01
CA PHE A 468 15.93 15.63 -2.15
C PHE A 468 14.56 16.32 -2.11
N THR A 469 14.00 16.64 -3.29
CA THR A 469 12.71 17.31 -3.41
C THR A 469 11.75 16.47 -4.25
N LEU A 470 10.66 16.04 -3.63
CA LEU A 470 9.49 15.48 -4.32
C LEU A 470 8.57 16.60 -4.77
N VAL A 471 7.96 16.42 -5.93
CA VAL A 471 7.05 17.40 -6.52
C VAL A 471 5.66 16.78 -6.63
N ASP A 472 4.70 17.30 -5.87
CA ASP A 472 3.29 16.89 -5.95
C ASP A 472 2.51 17.82 -6.88
N TYR A 473 2.04 17.28 -7.99
CA TYR A 473 1.22 17.97 -8.99
C TYR A 473 -0.28 17.74 -8.81
N THR A 474 -0.71 17.00 -7.77
CA THR A 474 -2.08 16.47 -7.67
C THR A 474 -2.93 17.11 -6.59
N THR A 475 -2.31 17.80 -5.62
CA THR A 475 -3.00 18.31 -4.43
C THR A 475 -3.51 19.73 -4.63
N GLU A 476 -2.75 20.60 -5.31
CA GLU A 476 -3.09 22.02 -5.52
C GLU A 476 -2.90 22.43 -6.99
N ASN A 477 -3.36 23.64 -7.35
CA ASN A 477 -3.20 24.19 -8.72
C ASN A 477 -1.75 24.45 -9.12
N TYR A 478 -0.88 24.75 -8.13
CA TYR A 478 0.56 24.84 -8.31
C TYR A 478 1.24 23.65 -7.64
N PRO A 479 2.41 23.20 -8.16
CA PRO A 479 3.12 22.08 -7.56
C PRO A 479 3.50 22.36 -6.11
N VAL A 480 3.22 21.38 -5.23
CA VAL A 480 3.67 21.41 -3.85
C VAL A 480 5.04 20.72 -3.76
N LEU A 481 6.02 21.42 -3.19
CA LEU A 481 7.38 20.92 -3.02
C LEU A 481 7.57 20.34 -1.63
N LYS A 482 8.00 19.07 -1.55
CA LYS A 482 8.34 18.40 -0.29
C LYS A 482 9.83 18.05 -0.31
N SER A 483 10.65 18.85 0.41
CA SER A 483 12.10 18.66 0.51
C SER A 483 12.48 18.05 1.86
N PHE A 484 13.42 17.11 1.85
CA PHE A 484 13.92 16.43 3.05
C PHE A 484 15.38 16.02 2.86
N ALA A 485 16.11 15.91 3.97
CA ALA A 485 17.50 15.44 3.97
C ALA A 485 17.56 13.98 3.52
N TYR A 486 18.36 13.70 2.47
CA TYR A 486 18.59 12.37 1.93
C TYR A 486 20.03 12.24 1.48
N PRO A 487 20.89 11.58 2.27
CA PRO A 487 22.30 11.40 1.93
C PRO A 487 22.43 10.26 0.91
N LYS A 488 22.77 10.56 -0.34
CA LYS A 488 23.10 9.53 -1.33
C LYS A 488 24.44 8.90 -1.01
N THR A 489 24.62 7.65 -1.43
CA THR A 489 25.85 6.91 -1.17
C THR A 489 27.11 7.72 -1.52
N GLY A 490 28.09 7.70 -0.62
CA GLY A 490 29.32 8.50 -0.72
C GLY A 490 29.24 9.92 -0.18
N GLU A 491 28.06 10.41 0.19
CA GLU A 491 27.84 11.77 0.72
C GLU A 491 27.92 11.81 2.26
N GLN A 492 27.84 13.01 2.83
CA GLN A 492 27.82 13.19 4.30
C GLN A 492 26.46 12.85 4.88
N ASN A 493 26.45 12.23 6.08
CA ASN A 493 25.28 11.95 6.89
C ASN A 493 25.00 13.11 7.85
N ALA A 494 23.87 13.04 8.57
CA ALA A 494 23.58 13.96 9.67
C ALA A 494 24.61 13.85 10.79
N ALA A 495 24.95 14.99 11.41
CA ALA A 495 25.62 14.96 12.69
C ALA A 495 24.66 14.37 13.73
N CYS A 496 25.09 13.33 14.45
CA CYS A 496 24.28 12.62 15.42
C CYS A 496 24.99 12.60 16.78
N ARG A 497 24.27 12.91 17.86
CA ARG A 497 24.81 12.83 19.23
C ARG A 497 23.76 12.40 20.24
N ILE A 498 24.20 11.91 21.38
CA ILE A 498 23.33 11.48 22.48
C ILE A 498 23.49 12.43 23.64
N GLY A 499 22.39 12.89 24.21
CA GLY A 499 22.34 13.77 25.36
C GLY A 499 21.45 13.23 26.46
N VAL A 500 21.72 13.65 27.69
CA VAL A 500 20.87 13.39 28.85
C VAL A 500 20.46 14.72 29.46
N VAL A 501 19.15 14.88 29.69
CA VAL A 501 18.57 16.11 30.24
C VAL A 501 17.71 15.78 31.47
N PRO A 502 17.76 16.60 32.56
CA PRO A 502 16.84 16.40 33.69
C PRO A 502 15.38 16.58 33.24
N ALA A 503 14.51 15.69 33.69
CA ALA A 503 13.07 15.74 33.35
C ALA A 503 12.34 16.96 33.93
N ALA A 504 12.95 17.66 34.89
CA ALA A 504 12.49 18.92 35.44
C ALA A 504 12.95 20.16 34.66
N GLY A 505 13.66 19.95 33.52
CA GLY A 505 14.33 21.01 32.77
C GLY A 505 15.76 21.28 33.26
N GLY A 506 16.52 21.99 32.44
CA GLY A 506 17.92 22.30 32.67
C GLY A 506 18.79 22.04 31.44
N ALA A 507 20.11 22.13 31.62
CA ALA A 507 21.06 21.91 30.53
C ALA A 507 21.21 20.42 30.18
N THR A 508 21.21 20.11 28.90
CA THR A 508 21.56 18.79 28.39
C THR A 508 23.04 18.52 28.59
N LYS A 509 23.36 17.38 29.16
CA LYS A 509 24.70 16.84 29.22
C LYS A 509 24.93 15.90 28.05
N TRP A 510 25.87 16.22 27.19
CA TRP A 510 26.22 15.44 26.01
C TRP A 510 27.19 14.30 26.38
N VAL A 511 26.96 13.14 25.79
CA VAL A 511 27.90 12.01 25.87
C VAL A 511 29.04 12.26 24.87
N ASP A 512 30.27 12.23 25.36
CA ASP A 512 31.49 12.44 24.56
C ASP A 512 31.91 11.13 23.87
N ILE A 513 31.46 10.97 22.61
CA ILE A 513 31.82 9.83 21.75
C ILE A 513 32.82 10.33 20.70
N PRO A 514 34.08 9.89 20.73
CA PRO A 514 35.12 10.37 19.84
C PRO A 514 34.83 10.09 18.35
N GLY A 515 35.07 11.05 17.47
CA GLY A 515 34.94 10.96 16.01
C GLY A 515 33.81 11.84 15.45
N ASP A 516 33.57 11.74 14.14
CA ASP A 516 32.58 12.54 13.41
C ASP A 516 31.49 11.66 12.81
N THR A 517 30.29 11.72 13.35
CA THR A 517 29.12 10.95 12.89
C THR A 517 28.70 11.26 11.45
N ARG A 518 29.12 12.40 10.90
CA ARG A 518 28.80 12.76 9.51
C ARG A 518 29.52 11.85 8.49
N LYS A 519 30.65 11.21 8.88
CA LYS A 519 31.52 10.47 7.95
C LYS A 519 32.18 9.21 8.55
N ASP A 520 32.28 9.09 9.89
CA ASP A 520 33.06 8.02 10.51
C ASP A 520 32.21 6.88 11.08
N PHE A 521 31.02 7.19 11.65
CA PHE A 521 30.20 6.20 12.32
C PHE A 521 28.74 6.65 12.49
N TYR A 522 27.87 5.69 12.88
CA TYR A 522 26.46 5.85 13.23
C TYR A 522 26.22 5.48 14.70
N LEU A 523 25.10 5.98 15.27
CA LEU A 523 24.64 5.66 16.62
C LEU A 523 23.21 5.08 16.56
N PRO A 524 23.02 3.84 16.06
CA PRO A 524 21.69 3.31 15.80
C PRO A 524 20.94 2.87 17.06
N ARG A 525 21.63 2.56 18.18
CA ARG A 525 20.98 2.07 19.41
C ARG A 525 21.55 2.74 20.65
N MET A 526 20.64 3.04 21.60
CA MET A 526 20.96 3.53 22.94
C MET A 526 19.83 3.11 23.90
N GLU A 527 20.21 2.56 25.05
CA GLU A 527 19.29 2.23 26.15
C GLU A 527 19.92 2.51 27.50
N TRP A 528 19.07 2.68 28.54
CA TRP A 528 19.54 2.71 29.91
C TRP A 528 20.01 1.30 30.33
N ALA A 529 21.17 1.21 30.96
CA ALA A 529 21.80 -0.03 31.33
C ALA A 529 21.20 -0.66 32.60
N GLY A 530 19.87 -0.65 32.74
CA GLY A 530 19.16 -1.15 33.94
C GLY A 530 19.26 -0.25 35.18
N ASN A 531 19.95 0.89 35.10
CA ASN A 531 20.10 1.86 36.15
C ASN A 531 20.15 3.29 35.59
N PRO A 532 19.93 4.35 36.44
CA PRO A 532 19.88 5.75 35.94
C PRO A 532 21.26 6.41 35.79
N LYS A 533 22.37 5.64 35.90
CA LYS A 533 23.74 6.18 35.88
C LYS A 533 24.47 5.87 34.59
N GLU A 534 24.06 4.86 33.85
CA GLU A 534 24.76 4.36 32.67
C GLU A 534 23.82 4.16 31.47
N LEU A 535 24.35 4.51 30.29
CA LEU A 535 23.73 4.17 28.99
C LEU A 535 24.60 3.15 28.27
N VAL A 536 23.96 2.19 27.60
CA VAL A 536 24.63 1.35 26.62
C VAL A 536 24.32 1.91 25.22
N ILE A 537 25.36 2.00 24.38
CA ILE A 537 25.27 2.61 23.04
C ILE A 537 25.97 1.68 22.05
N GLN A 538 25.33 1.40 20.93
CA GLN A 538 25.98 0.76 19.79
C GLN A 538 26.54 1.86 18.86
N ARG A 539 27.86 1.85 18.64
CA ARG A 539 28.54 2.69 17.65
C ARG A 539 28.95 1.81 16.48
N VAL A 540 28.50 2.13 15.30
CA VAL A 540 28.76 1.36 14.08
C VAL A 540 29.59 2.20 13.15
N ASN A 541 30.76 1.72 12.71
CA ASN A 541 31.57 2.48 11.76
C ASN A 541 30.85 2.65 10.40
N ARG A 542 31.23 3.62 9.59
CA ARG A 542 30.55 3.94 8.34
C ARG A 542 30.44 2.76 7.37
N LEU A 543 31.45 1.90 7.30
CA LEU A 543 31.42 0.67 6.49
C LEU A 543 30.52 -0.42 7.09
N GLN A 544 30.03 -0.20 8.31
CA GLN A 544 29.16 -1.10 9.06
C GLN A 544 29.76 -2.50 9.27
N ASN A 545 31.07 -2.61 9.23
CA ASN A 545 31.79 -3.86 9.46
C ASN A 545 32.43 -3.94 10.86
N THR A 546 32.23 -2.93 11.69
CA THR A 546 32.66 -2.87 13.08
C THR A 546 31.58 -2.23 13.93
N VAL A 547 31.17 -2.93 14.99
CA VAL A 547 30.22 -2.44 16.01
C VAL A 547 30.92 -2.44 17.36
N ASP A 548 31.04 -1.25 17.94
CA ASP A 548 31.48 -1.10 19.34
C ASP A 548 30.25 -0.98 20.25
N VAL A 549 30.22 -1.74 21.32
CA VAL A 549 29.27 -1.57 22.42
C VAL A 549 29.93 -0.72 23.50
N LEU A 550 29.41 0.51 23.62
CA LEU A 550 29.93 1.51 24.54
C LEU A 550 29.07 1.59 25.80
N MET A 551 29.71 1.69 26.98
CA MET A 551 29.05 2.04 28.23
C MET A 551 29.37 3.50 28.56
N ALA A 552 28.36 4.35 28.64
CA ALA A 552 28.49 5.77 28.96
C ALA A 552 28.14 6.02 30.44
N ASP A 553 29.02 6.72 31.14
CA ASP A 553 28.75 7.29 32.48
C ASP A 553 27.99 8.62 32.28
N VAL A 554 26.74 8.64 32.73
CA VAL A 554 25.86 9.83 32.57
C VAL A 554 26.38 11.02 33.37
N ALA A 555 26.98 10.78 34.56
CA ALA A 555 27.49 11.87 35.41
C ALA A 555 28.81 12.45 34.89
N ALA A 556 29.69 11.63 34.32
CA ALA A 556 30.93 12.09 33.70
C ALA A 556 30.75 12.56 32.26
N GLY A 557 29.80 11.95 31.52
CA GLY A 557 29.64 12.14 30.08
C GLY A 557 30.64 11.36 29.22
N THR A 558 31.46 10.50 29.83
CA THR A 558 32.52 9.72 29.18
C THR A 558 32.03 8.34 28.80
N VAL A 559 32.69 7.73 27.80
CA VAL A 559 32.37 6.36 27.33
C VAL A 559 33.57 5.43 27.54
N ARG A 560 33.28 4.15 27.79
CA ARG A 560 34.26 3.06 27.68
C ARG A 560 33.75 1.98 26.73
N ASN A 561 34.62 1.44 25.89
CA ASN A 561 34.26 0.30 25.06
C ASN A 561 34.25 -0.98 25.89
N ILE A 562 33.17 -1.75 25.83
CA ILE A 562 33.01 -3.02 26.55
C ILE A 562 33.09 -4.23 25.62
N MET A 563 32.85 -4.06 24.32
CA MET A 563 32.95 -5.10 23.31
C MET A 563 33.11 -4.49 21.91
N THR A 564 33.82 -5.16 21.05
CA THR A 564 33.85 -4.89 19.62
C THR A 564 33.49 -6.15 18.84
N GLU A 565 32.52 -6.05 17.96
CA GLU A 565 32.20 -7.05 16.93
C GLU A 565 32.74 -6.57 15.59
N GLN A 566 33.47 -7.43 14.88
CA GLN A 566 34.06 -7.06 13.59
C GLN A 566 33.94 -8.18 12.57
N GLU A 567 33.67 -7.81 11.32
CA GLU A 567 33.55 -8.69 10.17
C GLU A 567 34.30 -8.11 8.96
N GLU A 568 34.72 -8.96 8.02
CA GLU A 568 35.29 -8.50 6.76
C GLU A 568 34.27 -7.84 5.83
N THR A 569 32.97 -8.16 6.02
CA THR A 569 31.86 -7.72 5.20
C THR A 569 31.06 -6.64 5.94
N TRP A 570 30.02 -7.03 6.66
CA TRP A 570 29.24 -6.15 7.53
C TRP A 570 28.77 -6.88 8.79
N VAL A 571 28.46 -6.14 9.83
CA VAL A 571 27.83 -6.63 11.08
C VAL A 571 26.38 -6.16 11.08
N ASP A 572 25.44 -7.04 11.36
CA ASP A 572 24.03 -6.69 11.53
C ASP A 572 23.80 -6.04 12.91
N ILE A 573 23.02 -4.95 12.96
CA ILE A 573 22.64 -4.29 14.21
C ILE A 573 21.76 -5.24 15.02
N GLN A 574 22.01 -5.32 16.34
CA GLN A 574 21.29 -6.21 17.24
C GLN A 574 20.25 -5.43 18.06
N ASP A 575 19.00 -5.85 17.98
CA ASP A 575 17.87 -5.27 18.72
C ASP A 575 17.40 -6.16 19.85
N ASP A 576 17.26 -7.46 19.60
CA ASP A 576 16.48 -8.38 20.40
C ASP A 576 17.32 -9.22 21.39
N ALA A 577 18.65 -9.14 21.31
CA ALA A 577 19.52 -10.05 22.04
C ALA A 577 20.33 -9.39 23.16
N MET A 578 20.33 -8.04 23.24
CA MET A 578 21.07 -7.33 24.29
C MET A 578 20.20 -7.23 25.54
N ASP A 579 20.29 -8.25 26.37
CA ASP A 579 19.62 -8.27 27.68
C ASP A 579 20.54 -7.71 28.74
N LEU A 580 20.22 -6.53 29.21
CA LEU A 580 20.97 -5.77 30.21
C LEU A 580 20.37 -5.89 31.62
N SER A 581 19.40 -6.81 31.80
CA SER A 581 18.64 -6.89 33.03
C SER A 581 19.47 -7.48 34.18
N GLU A 582 19.05 -7.22 35.36
CA GLU A 582 19.20 -7.68 36.74
C GLU A 582 20.51 -8.35 37.17
N SER A 583 21.21 -9.19 36.39
CA SER A 583 22.44 -9.89 36.84
C SER A 583 23.63 -8.96 37.05
N GLY A 584 23.58 -7.74 36.50
CA GLY A 584 24.56 -6.68 36.67
C GLY A 584 25.94 -6.92 36.04
N ASN A 585 26.31 -8.15 35.68
CA ASN A 585 27.68 -8.51 35.31
C ASN A 585 27.85 -8.98 33.84
N ALA A 586 26.77 -9.28 33.12
CA ALA A 586 26.84 -9.76 31.75
C ALA A 586 25.63 -9.31 30.95
N PHE A 587 25.73 -9.35 29.60
CA PHE A 587 24.65 -9.16 28.66
C PHE A 587 24.72 -10.24 27.58
N THR A 588 23.60 -10.45 26.90
CA THR A 588 23.52 -11.35 25.73
C THR A 588 23.83 -10.62 24.44
N TRP A 589 24.34 -11.36 23.45
CA TRP A 589 24.72 -10.82 22.14
C TRP A 589 24.53 -11.87 21.06
N ILE A 590 23.94 -11.52 19.92
CA ILE A 590 23.91 -12.36 18.73
C ILE A 590 25.16 -12.05 17.89
N SER A 591 25.91 -13.08 17.54
CA SER A 591 27.14 -12.96 16.75
C SER A 591 27.23 -14.04 15.70
N GLU A 592 27.86 -13.71 14.56
CA GLU A 592 28.14 -14.65 13.45
C GLU A 592 29.61 -15.13 13.46
N ARG A 593 30.37 -14.90 14.56
CA ARG A 593 31.81 -15.18 14.64
C ARG A 593 32.20 -16.62 14.31
N ASP A 594 31.31 -17.57 14.63
CA ASP A 594 31.51 -19.00 14.37
C ASP A 594 30.84 -19.49 13.07
N GLY A 595 30.46 -18.57 12.16
CA GLY A 595 29.86 -18.91 10.87
C GLY A 595 28.33 -19.01 10.85
N TRP A 596 27.71 -18.99 12.03
CA TRP A 596 26.24 -19.02 12.23
C TRP A 596 25.81 -17.93 13.19
N ARG A 597 24.60 -17.42 13.06
CA ARG A 597 24.01 -16.49 14.03
C ARG A 597 23.70 -17.23 15.32
N GLN A 598 24.44 -16.95 16.39
CA GLN A 598 24.34 -17.65 17.66
C GLN A 598 24.30 -16.68 18.83
N LEU A 599 23.71 -17.14 19.94
CA LEU A 599 23.63 -16.40 21.21
C LEU A 599 24.89 -16.58 22.04
N TYR A 600 25.47 -15.46 22.49
CA TYR A 600 26.62 -15.40 23.37
C TYR A 600 26.33 -14.63 24.66
N ILE A 601 27.05 -14.94 25.73
CA ILE A 601 27.08 -14.14 26.94
C ILE A 601 28.42 -13.40 27.01
N ILE A 602 28.33 -12.07 27.22
CA ILE A 602 29.46 -11.14 27.23
C ILE A 602 29.54 -10.48 28.61
N ALA A 603 30.75 -10.37 29.17
CA ALA A 603 30.96 -9.68 30.44
C ALA A 603 30.76 -8.17 30.31
N ARG A 604 29.94 -7.58 31.19
CA ARG A 604 29.56 -6.15 31.13
C ARG A 604 30.71 -5.21 31.54
N ASP A 605 31.67 -5.65 32.34
CA ASP A 605 32.80 -4.84 32.78
C ASP A 605 33.91 -4.71 31.73
N GLY A 606 33.78 -5.43 30.59
CA GLY A 606 34.79 -5.45 29.53
C GLY A 606 36.06 -6.20 29.95
N THR A 607 36.08 -6.85 31.12
CA THR A 607 37.16 -7.70 31.52
C THR A 607 37.11 -9.04 30.80
N LEU A 608 37.34 -8.98 29.49
CA LEU A 608 37.73 -10.17 28.77
C LEU A 608 39.18 -10.44 29.15
N SER A 609 39.41 -11.23 30.22
CA SER A 609 40.72 -11.83 30.41
C SER A 609 41.02 -12.69 29.18
N GLU A 610 42.30 -12.85 28.83
CA GLU A 610 42.74 -13.66 27.68
C GLU A 610 42.17 -15.09 27.66
N ASN A 611 41.47 -15.53 28.73
CA ASN A 611 40.78 -16.82 28.88
C ASN A 611 39.23 -16.75 28.88
N THR A 612 38.58 -15.60 28.69
CA THR A 612 37.12 -15.48 28.62
C THR A 612 36.68 -15.13 27.19
N THR A 613 36.77 -16.09 26.26
CA THR A 613 36.02 -16.08 25.02
C THR A 613 34.55 -15.92 25.37
N PRO A 614 33.78 -15.12 24.59
CA PRO A 614 32.32 -15.06 24.70
C PRO A 614 31.76 -16.47 24.75
N LYS A 615 30.99 -16.80 25.83
CA LYS A 615 30.46 -18.15 26.00
C LYS A 615 29.25 -18.30 25.09
N ARG A 616 29.35 -19.21 24.10
CA ARG A 616 28.21 -19.62 23.28
C ARG A 616 27.18 -20.33 24.18
N VAL A 617 25.88 -19.91 24.06
CA VAL A 617 24.79 -20.41 24.93
C VAL A 617 24.11 -21.61 24.31
N ILE A 618 23.94 -21.62 22.97
CA ILE A 618 23.16 -22.62 22.23
C ILE A 618 24.11 -23.41 21.32
N GLN A 619 23.97 -24.73 21.31
CA GLN A 619 24.77 -25.61 20.46
C GLN A 619 24.08 -25.89 19.10
N GLY A 620 24.90 -26.13 18.06
CA GLY A 620 24.42 -26.56 16.73
C GLY A 620 24.79 -25.59 15.61
N ASP A 621 24.95 -26.12 14.42
CA ASP A 621 25.32 -25.37 13.21
C ASP A 621 24.05 -24.92 12.46
N PHE A 622 23.40 -23.89 12.96
CA PHE A 622 22.20 -23.27 12.40
C PHE A 622 22.13 -21.78 12.81
N ASP A 623 21.30 -21.02 12.13
CA ASP A 623 21.05 -19.63 12.48
C ASP A 623 19.90 -19.47 13.47
N ILE A 624 20.09 -18.71 14.53
CA ILE A 624 19.01 -18.07 15.27
C ILE A 624 18.45 -16.99 14.37
N ILE A 625 17.20 -17.16 13.92
CA ILE A 625 16.51 -16.20 13.04
C ILE A 625 16.16 -14.95 13.87
N GLN A 626 15.62 -15.16 15.07
CA GLN A 626 15.29 -14.10 16.01
C GLN A 626 15.36 -14.64 17.45
N MET A 627 15.93 -13.83 18.35
CA MET A 627 15.80 -14.06 19.78
C MET A 627 14.50 -13.45 20.27
N LEU A 628 13.64 -14.23 20.96
CA LEU A 628 12.31 -13.78 21.38
C LEU A 628 12.27 -13.39 22.85
N HIS A 629 12.88 -14.19 23.72
CA HIS A 629 12.83 -13.98 25.16
C HIS A 629 13.90 -14.79 25.87
N ARG A 630 14.48 -14.22 26.94
CA ARG A 630 15.30 -14.92 27.89
C ARG A 630 14.67 -14.79 29.28
N ASN A 631 14.38 -15.92 29.90
CA ASN A 631 13.94 -15.96 31.30
C ASN A 631 15.18 -16.09 32.21
N HIS A 632 15.57 -15.01 32.89
CA HIS A 632 16.77 -14.95 33.72
C HIS A 632 16.72 -15.84 34.94
N ARG A 633 15.54 -16.08 35.46
CA ARG A 633 15.36 -16.93 36.65
C ARG A 633 15.64 -18.40 36.36
N THR A 634 15.27 -18.86 35.18
CA THR A 634 15.39 -20.28 34.76
C THR A 634 16.51 -20.52 33.76
N GLY A 635 17.18 -19.49 33.26
CA GLY A 635 18.15 -19.58 32.16
C GLY A 635 17.57 -20.06 30.84
N ARG A 636 16.23 -20.08 30.68
CA ARG A 636 15.55 -20.55 29.49
C ARG A 636 15.53 -19.45 28.39
N ASN A 637 15.92 -19.84 27.20
CA ASN A 637 15.93 -18.99 26.01
C ASN A 637 14.86 -19.49 25.04
N TYR A 638 14.06 -18.57 24.48
CA TYR A 638 13.12 -18.83 23.41
C TYR A 638 13.58 -18.11 22.15
N PHE A 639 13.66 -18.82 21.02
CA PHE A 639 14.17 -18.27 19.77
C PHE A 639 13.55 -18.95 18.56
N LEU A 640 13.56 -18.24 17.43
CA LEU A 640 13.16 -18.79 16.14
C LEU A 640 14.38 -19.34 15.41
N ALA A 641 14.23 -20.55 14.85
CA ALA A 641 15.24 -21.20 14.03
C ALA A 641 14.60 -22.16 13.02
N SER A 642 15.38 -22.60 12.04
CA SER A 642 14.98 -23.63 11.09
C SER A 642 16.21 -24.45 10.63
N PRO A 643 16.74 -25.31 11.45
CA PRO A 643 17.98 -26.07 11.17
C PRO A 643 17.91 -26.92 9.91
N GLU A 644 16.74 -27.47 9.58
CA GLU A 644 16.57 -28.46 8.50
C GLU A 644 16.08 -27.83 7.19
N ASN A 645 15.30 -26.76 7.26
CA ASN A 645 14.62 -26.16 6.11
C ASN A 645 14.56 -24.63 6.17
N ALA A 646 15.43 -23.98 5.44
CA ALA A 646 15.55 -22.51 5.42
C ALA A 646 14.30 -21.78 4.87
N THR A 647 13.32 -22.48 4.29
CA THR A 647 12.05 -21.89 3.82
C THR A 647 10.98 -21.84 4.92
N GLN A 648 11.21 -22.45 6.06
CA GLN A 648 10.30 -22.57 7.21
C GLN A 648 10.92 -21.91 8.46
N GLN A 649 10.11 -21.80 9.52
CA GLN A 649 10.53 -21.12 10.76
C GLN A 649 9.74 -21.67 11.94
N TYR A 650 10.44 -22.01 13.04
CA TYR A 650 9.87 -22.70 14.20
C TYR A 650 10.39 -22.11 15.52
N LEU A 651 9.61 -22.27 16.59
CA LEU A 651 10.01 -21.94 17.95
C LEU A 651 10.87 -23.06 18.54
N PHE A 652 12.02 -22.67 19.07
CA PHE A 652 12.92 -23.52 19.83
C PHE A 652 13.15 -22.95 21.23
N THR A 653 13.56 -23.82 22.13
CA THR A 653 14.06 -23.45 23.46
C THR A 653 15.37 -24.16 23.77
N ALA A 654 16.20 -23.52 24.58
CA ALA A 654 17.40 -24.11 25.22
C ALA A 654 17.60 -23.42 26.56
N THR A 655 18.25 -24.10 27.51
CA THR A 655 18.60 -23.52 28.82
C THR A 655 20.11 -23.42 28.99
N ASP A 656 20.58 -22.61 29.96
CA ASP A 656 22.00 -22.47 30.25
C ASP A 656 22.64 -23.81 30.76
N GLU A 657 21.81 -24.69 31.31
CA GLU A 657 22.21 -26.04 31.77
C GLU A 657 22.19 -27.06 30.62
N ASN A 658 21.17 -26.93 29.70
CA ASN A 658 21.03 -27.78 28.52
C ASN A 658 21.02 -26.91 27.27
N ALA A 659 22.21 -26.76 26.67
CA ALA A 659 22.40 -25.95 25.46
C ALA A 659 21.89 -26.60 24.15
N ILE A 660 21.37 -27.82 24.20
CA ILE A 660 20.79 -28.52 23.04
C ILE A 660 19.42 -27.94 22.77
N PRO A 661 19.16 -27.42 21.53
CA PRO A 661 17.87 -26.83 21.20
C PRO A 661 16.76 -27.90 21.11
N GLU A 662 15.61 -27.59 21.70
CA GLU A 662 14.38 -28.37 21.61
C GLU A 662 13.33 -27.58 20.82
N ARG A 663 12.71 -28.18 19.80
CA ARG A 663 11.63 -27.58 19.04
C ARG A 663 10.32 -27.69 19.82
N LEU A 664 9.69 -26.54 20.13
CA LEU A 664 8.39 -26.47 20.80
C LEU A 664 7.21 -26.43 19.83
N THR A 665 7.39 -25.81 18.67
CA THR A 665 6.35 -25.84 17.63
C THR A 665 5.98 -27.27 17.24
N PRO A 666 4.68 -27.64 17.17
CA PRO A 666 4.24 -29.00 16.79
C PRO A 666 4.85 -29.48 15.48
N GLN A 667 5.25 -30.77 15.44
CA GLN A 667 5.92 -31.37 14.28
C GLN A 667 5.00 -31.53 13.06
N ASP A 668 3.69 -31.65 13.27
CA ASP A 668 2.65 -31.80 12.26
C ASP A 668 2.19 -30.48 11.63
N GLN A 669 2.81 -29.36 12.00
CA GLN A 669 2.52 -28.03 11.46
C GLN A 669 3.74 -27.48 10.72
N PRO A 670 4.04 -27.93 9.48
CA PRO A 670 5.08 -27.31 8.66
C PRO A 670 4.66 -25.93 8.20
N GLY A 671 5.60 -24.96 8.14
CA GLY A 671 5.37 -23.62 7.70
C GLY A 671 6.15 -22.56 8.44
N ASN A 672 5.59 -21.36 8.52
CA ASN A 672 6.18 -20.23 9.25
C ASN A 672 5.36 -19.93 10.51
N HIS A 673 6.09 -19.83 11.63
CA HIS A 673 5.58 -19.57 12.96
C HIS A 673 6.27 -18.34 13.54
N ASP A 674 5.48 -17.36 14.00
CA ASP A 674 5.96 -16.17 14.70
C ASP A 674 5.37 -16.15 16.11
N TYR A 675 6.11 -15.58 17.07
CA TYR A 675 5.70 -15.55 18.46
C TYR A 675 5.99 -14.20 19.11
N VAL A 676 5.06 -13.75 19.98
CA VAL A 676 5.27 -12.66 20.92
C VAL A 676 5.15 -13.26 22.32
N VAL A 677 6.29 -13.49 22.97
CA VAL A 677 6.38 -14.17 24.27
C VAL A 677 6.00 -13.21 25.39
N SER A 678 5.30 -13.71 26.43
CA SER A 678 4.99 -12.95 27.66
C SER A 678 6.24 -12.61 28.46
N PRO A 679 6.23 -11.57 29.33
CA PRO A 679 7.40 -11.18 30.12
C PRO A 679 7.97 -12.29 31.02
N GLU A 680 7.14 -13.21 31.52
CA GLU A 680 7.58 -14.35 32.34
C GLU A 680 8.03 -15.56 31.52
N GLY A 681 7.73 -15.58 30.19
CA GLY A 681 8.07 -16.69 29.32
C GLY A 681 7.14 -17.90 29.39
N ASP A 682 5.97 -17.77 30.04
CA ASP A 682 5.03 -18.89 30.26
C ASP A 682 3.89 -18.92 29.20
N TYR A 683 3.74 -17.86 28.39
CA TYR A 683 2.73 -17.73 27.36
C TYR A 683 3.28 -17.03 26.12
N ALA A 684 2.63 -17.26 24.97
CA ALA A 684 2.93 -16.51 23.76
C ALA A 684 1.69 -16.28 22.89
N ILE A 685 1.70 -15.20 22.13
CA ILE A 685 0.85 -15.07 20.93
C ILE A 685 1.58 -15.78 19.81
N HIS A 686 0.95 -16.79 19.26
CA HIS A 686 1.46 -17.61 18.17
C HIS A 686 0.73 -17.27 16.87
N THR A 687 1.47 -16.94 15.83
CA THR A 687 0.97 -16.76 14.47
C THR A 687 1.52 -17.85 13.56
N TYR A 688 0.65 -18.62 12.93
CA TYR A 688 1.03 -19.71 12.03
C TYR A 688 0.43 -19.49 10.64
N SER A 689 1.22 -19.68 9.61
CA SER A 689 0.77 -19.78 8.21
C SER A 689 1.66 -20.71 7.41
N ALA A 690 1.13 -21.23 6.29
CA ALA A 690 1.90 -21.97 5.28
C ALA A 690 1.60 -21.42 3.88
N PHE A 691 2.32 -21.86 2.87
CA PHE A 691 2.12 -21.38 1.50
C PHE A 691 0.70 -21.68 1.02
N GLY A 692 -0.04 -20.63 0.65
CA GLY A 692 -1.45 -20.73 0.26
C GLY A 692 -2.43 -21.00 1.40
N LYS A 693 -1.99 -20.96 2.68
CA LYS A 693 -2.82 -21.04 3.88
C LYS A 693 -2.78 -19.75 4.66
N PRO A 694 -3.90 -19.02 4.77
CA PRO A 694 -3.99 -17.81 5.58
C PRO A 694 -3.56 -18.01 7.03
N PRO A 695 -3.06 -16.97 7.72
CA PRO A 695 -2.57 -17.09 9.08
C PRO A 695 -3.69 -17.38 10.07
N LYS A 696 -3.38 -18.12 11.13
CA LYS A 696 -4.17 -18.18 12.36
C LYS A 696 -3.35 -17.56 13.50
N VAL A 697 -4.02 -16.92 14.45
CA VAL A 697 -3.38 -16.27 15.60
C VAL A 697 -4.04 -16.79 16.88
N GLU A 698 -3.21 -17.31 17.78
CA GLU A 698 -3.64 -18.03 18.98
C GLU A 698 -2.81 -17.61 20.19
N VAL A 699 -3.38 -17.70 21.37
CA VAL A 699 -2.61 -17.65 22.63
C VAL A 699 -2.27 -19.08 23.03
N VAL A 700 -0.98 -19.32 23.28
CA VAL A 700 -0.46 -20.64 23.69
C VAL A 700 0.27 -20.57 25.02
N SER A 701 0.27 -21.69 25.78
CA SER A 701 1.17 -21.85 26.94
C SER A 701 2.56 -22.24 26.45
N LEU A 702 3.58 -21.91 27.22
CA LEU A 702 4.98 -22.31 27.02
C LEU A 702 5.53 -22.97 28.29
N PRO A 703 6.40 -23.99 28.18
CA PRO A 703 6.95 -24.58 26.95
C PRO A 703 6.06 -25.62 26.27
N GLU A 704 4.92 -26.02 26.80
CA GLU A 704 4.09 -27.15 26.32
C GLU A 704 3.42 -26.88 24.98
N HIS A 705 3.37 -25.63 24.52
CA HIS A 705 2.75 -25.17 23.29
C HIS A 705 1.25 -25.54 23.17
N LYS A 706 0.51 -25.49 24.28
CA LYS A 706 -0.92 -25.79 24.33
C LYS A 706 -1.72 -24.56 23.93
N VAL A 707 -2.58 -24.69 22.91
CA VAL A 707 -3.52 -23.62 22.50
C VAL A 707 -4.54 -23.38 23.61
N LEU A 708 -4.66 -22.16 24.07
CA LEU A 708 -5.59 -21.71 25.10
C LEU A 708 -6.86 -21.10 24.48
N HIS A 709 -6.71 -20.17 23.55
CA HIS A 709 -7.82 -19.58 22.78
C HIS A 709 -7.31 -18.91 21.48
N SER A 710 -8.22 -18.66 20.56
CA SER A 710 -7.93 -18.02 19.27
C SER A 710 -8.15 -16.51 19.35
N LEU A 711 -7.24 -15.73 18.72
CA LEU A 711 -7.35 -14.29 18.54
C LEU A 711 -7.86 -13.92 17.14
N ALA A 712 -7.43 -14.67 16.12
CA ALA A 712 -7.91 -14.53 14.74
C ALA A 712 -7.84 -15.89 14.03
N SER A 713 -8.98 -16.39 13.60
CA SER A 713 -9.08 -17.67 12.91
C SER A 713 -8.98 -17.56 11.39
N ASN A 714 -9.25 -16.36 10.88
CA ASN A 714 -9.38 -16.11 9.45
C ASN A 714 -10.34 -17.08 8.74
N ALA A 715 -11.41 -17.50 9.43
CA ALA A 715 -12.33 -18.54 8.94
C ALA A 715 -12.95 -18.17 7.59
N ASN A 716 -13.40 -16.92 7.42
CA ASN A 716 -13.97 -16.44 6.16
C ASN A 716 -12.94 -16.39 5.04
N LEU A 717 -11.74 -15.88 5.32
CA LEU A 717 -10.63 -15.85 4.36
C LEU A 717 -10.23 -17.27 3.97
N ASN A 718 -10.08 -18.20 4.93
CA ASN A 718 -9.79 -19.60 4.64
C ASN A 718 -10.88 -20.24 3.74
N ALA A 719 -12.15 -20.03 4.08
CA ALA A 719 -13.28 -20.55 3.29
C ALA A 719 -13.30 -19.98 1.85
N SER A 720 -12.92 -18.72 1.65
CA SER A 720 -12.80 -18.09 0.33
C SER A 720 -11.62 -18.66 -0.47
N VAL A 721 -10.45 -18.81 0.18
CA VAL A 721 -9.24 -19.39 -0.44
C VAL A 721 -9.41 -20.86 -0.77
N ASP A 722 -10.12 -21.63 0.06
CA ASP A 722 -10.37 -23.07 -0.16
C ASP A 722 -11.30 -23.35 -1.34
N LYS A 723 -12.18 -22.41 -1.67
CA LYS A 723 -13.04 -22.52 -2.88
C LYS A 723 -12.26 -22.33 -4.19
N LEU A 724 -11.07 -21.70 -4.15
CA LEU A 724 -10.30 -21.44 -5.36
C LEU A 724 -9.71 -22.72 -5.93
N THR A 725 -9.83 -22.90 -7.24
CA THR A 725 -9.14 -23.99 -7.93
C THR A 725 -7.64 -23.70 -7.99
N LYS A 726 -6.84 -24.62 -7.48
CA LYS A 726 -5.39 -24.53 -7.38
C LYS A 726 -4.74 -25.63 -8.21
N GLY A 727 -3.71 -25.27 -8.96
CA GLY A 727 -2.83 -26.25 -9.62
C GLY A 727 -1.79 -26.82 -8.65
N PRO A 728 -0.97 -27.78 -9.09
CA PRO A 728 0.11 -28.32 -8.28
C PRO A 728 1.11 -27.24 -7.88
N THR A 729 1.53 -27.27 -6.62
CA THR A 729 2.58 -26.39 -6.08
C THR A 729 3.69 -27.25 -5.49
N GLU A 730 4.95 -26.89 -5.73
CA GLU A 730 6.10 -27.57 -5.17
C GLU A 730 7.14 -26.61 -4.62
N PHE A 731 7.76 -26.97 -3.49
CA PHE A 731 9.05 -26.45 -3.08
C PHE A 731 10.14 -27.36 -3.61
N PHE A 732 11.23 -26.78 -4.09
CA PHE A 732 12.32 -27.52 -4.72
C PHE A 732 13.68 -26.89 -4.41
N ARG A 733 14.74 -27.66 -4.67
CA ARG A 733 16.11 -27.15 -4.76
C ARG A 733 16.63 -27.31 -6.18
N VAL A 734 17.26 -26.27 -6.69
CA VAL A 734 17.87 -26.27 -8.02
C VAL A 734 19.38 -26.15 -7.88
N PRO A 735 20.16 -27.10 -8.44
CA PRO A 735 21.61 -27.00 -8.46
C PRO A 735 22.07 -25.93 -9.45
N ILE A 736 23.08 -25.15 -9.04
CA ILE A 736 23.86 -24.29 -9.94
C ILE A 736 25.35 -24.69 -9.89
N SER A 737 26.22 -23.88 -10.52
CA SER A 737 27.68 -24.13 -10.46
C SER A 737 28.21 -24.28 -9.01
N ASP A 738 29.35 -24.95 -8.88
CA ASP A 738 30.12 -25.11 -7.63
C ASP A 738 29.37 -25.84 -6.49
N GLY A 739 28.39 -26.71 -6.85
CA GLY A 739 27.63 -27.50 -5.89
C GLY A 739 26.61 -26.71 -5.06
N VAL A 740 26.38 -25.44 -5.37
CA VAL A 740 25.40 -24.60 -4.70
C VAL A 740 23.97 -25.03 -5.07
N GLN A 741 23.12 -25.16 -4.06
CA GLN A 741 21.69 -25.47 -4.20
C GLN A 741 20.87 -24.26 -3.81
N LEU A 742 20.01 -23.77 -4.70
CA LEU A 742 19.09 -22.66 -4.44
C LEU A 742 17.69 -23.18 -4.10
N ASP A 743 17.07 -22.64 -3.06
CA ASP A 743 15.68 -22.94 -2.71
C ASP A 743 14.71 -22.18 -3.63
N GLY A 744 13.64 -22.85 -4.02
CA GLY A 744 12.58 -22.25 -4.85
C GLY A 744 11.21 -22.83 -4.58
N TRP A 745 10.17 -22.12 -5.04
CA TRP A 745 8.82 -22.64 -5.16
C TRP A 745 8.29 -22.43 -6.58
N MET A 746 7.38 -23.32 -6.99
CA MET A 746 6.73 -23.28 -8.30
C MET A 746 5.23 -23.54 -8.16
N MET A 747 4.40 -22.67 -8.74
CA MET A 747 2.96 -22.86 -8.92
C MET A 747 2.68 -23.23 -10.37
N LYS A 748 1.97 -24.32 -10.61
CA LYS A 748 1.63 -24.82 -11.94
C LYS A 748 0.16 -24.53 -12.29
N PRO A 749 -0.20 -24.48 -13.58
CA PRO A 749 -1.59 -24.31 -14.00
C PRO A 749 -2.55 -25.36 -13.44
N VAL A 750 -3.82 -25.01 -13.32
CA VAL A 750 -4.87 -25.90 -12.78
C VAL A 750 -4.97 -27.23 -13.55
N ASN A 751 -4.95 -27.17 -14.89
CA ASN A 751 -5.01 -28.35 -15.76
C ASN A 751 -3.61 -28.65 -16.32
N PHE A 752 -2.63 -28.76 -15.41
CA PHE A 752 -1.24 -28.99 -15.79
C PHE A 752 -1.07 -30.34 -16.48
N ASP A 753 -0.44 -30.30 -17.66
CA ASP A 753 -0.08 -31.48 -18.47
C ASP A 753 1.42 -31.37 -18.80
N GLU A 754 2.24 -32.24 -18.26
CA GLU A 754 3.69 -32.27 -18.45
C GLU A 754 4.16 -32.44 -19.89
N LYS A 755 3.25 -32.83 -20.79
CA LYS A 755 3.53 -32.97 -22.23
C LYS A 755 3.37 -31.66 -22.99
N LYS A 756 2.85 -30.62 -22.39
CA LYS A 756 2.63 -29.28 -22.96
C LYS A 756 3.66 -28.29 -22.44
N LYS A 757 3.91 -27.23 -23.21
CA LYS A 757 4.86 -26.18 -22.82
C LYS A 757 4.13 -24.93 -22.34
N TYR A 758 4.44 -24.45 -21.13
CA TYR A 758 3.82 -23.31 -20.48
C TYR A 758 4.75 -22.11 -20.41
N PRO A 759 4.23 -20.87 -20.54
CA PRO A 759 5.00 -19.66 -20.29
C PRO A 759 5.37 -19.57 -18.80
N VAL A 760 6.53 -19.01 -18.52
CA VAL A 760 7.10 -18.93 -17.16
C VAL A 760 7.21 -17.50 -16.70
N VAL A 761 6.75 -17.22 -15.47
CA VAL A 761 6.87 -15.95 -14.79
C VAL A 761 7.74 -16.11 -13.55
N PHE A 762 8.94 -15.54 -13.56
CA PHE A 762 9.82 -15.51 -12.39
C PHE A 762 9.46 -14.29 -11.52
N HIS A 763 9.09 -14.54 -10.26
CA HIS A 763 9.02 -13.52 -9.22
C HIS A 763 10.37 -13.42 -8.53
N VAL A 764 10.98 -12.24 -8.53
CA VAL A 764 12.34 -12.04 -8.02
C VAL A 764 12.40 -10.89 -7.02
N TYR A 765 13.26 -11.04 -5.99
CA TYR A 765 13.74 -9.93 -5.17
C TYR A 765 15.28 -9.84 -5.25
N GLY A 766 16.00 -10.79 -4.71
CA GLY A 766 17.41 -11.06 -4.95
C GLY A 766 18.42 -10.25 -4.14
N GLU A 767 17.99 -9.23 -3.37
CA GLU A 767 18.88 -8.40 -2.56
C GLU A 767 18.93 -8.87 -1.09
N PRO A 768 19.94 -8.43 -0.30
CA PRO A 768 20.14 -8.84 1.09
C PRO A 768 18.99 -8.48 2.07
N ALA A 769 18.08 -7.61 1.68
CA ALA A 769 16.99 -7.12 2.56
C ALA A 769 15.83 -8.10 2.72
N SER A 770 15.62 -9.07 1.81
CA SER A 770 14.45 -9.95 1.88
C SER A 770 14.65 -11.35 1.32
N GLN A 771 14.08 -12.33 2.02
CA GLN A 771 13.90 -13.72 1.57
C GLN A 771 12.52 -13.86 0.93
N SER A 772 12.43 -14.36 -0.32
CA SER A 772 11.19 -14.53 -1.07
C SER A 772 10.64 -15.96 -1.05
N VAL A 773 11.53 -16.95 -0.93
CA VAL A 773 11.15 -18.37 -0.86
C VAL A 773 10.88 -18.77 0.59
N ARG A 774 9.63 -18.58 1.02
CA ARG A 774 9.16 -18.92 2.37
C ARG A 774 7.86 -19.70 2.31
N ASP A 775 7.74 -20.72 3.14
CA ASP A 775 6.51 -21.49 3.32
C ASP A 775 5.53 -20.74 4.22
N ARG A 776 4.97 -19.64 3.69
CA ARG A 776 4.01 -18.78 4.41
C ARG A 776 2.92 -18.27 3.48
N TRP A 777 1.84 -17.74 4.06
CA TRP A 777 0.80 -17.02 3.31
C TRP A 777 1.39 -15.84 2.53
N GLY A 778 1.17 -15.81 1.25
CA GLY A 778 1.73 -14.77 0.38
C GLY A 778 0.81 -13.58 0.13
N GLY A 779 -0.37 -13.52 0.78
CA GLY A 779 -1.31 -12.39 0.65
C GLY A 779 -1.76 -12.16 -0.80
N ASN A 780 -1.91 -10.88 -1.17
CA ASN A 780 -2.35 -10.48 -2.51
C ASN A 780 -1.40 -10.93 -3.62
N ASN A 781 -0.09 -11.04 -3.36
CA ASN A 781 0.85 -11.56 -4.35
C ASN A 781 0.58 -13.04 -4.64
N TYR A 782 0.34 -13.87 -3.61
CA TYR A 782 -0.05 -15.26 -3.81
C TYR A 782 -1.34 -15.37 -4.62
N LEU A 783 -2.36 -14.56 -4.29
CA LEU A 783 -3.64 -14.56 -4.99
C LEU A 783 -3.49 -14.14 -6.46
N TRP A 784 -2.67 -13.13 -6.75
CA TRP A 784 -2.37 -12.73 -8.12
C TRP A 784 -1.57 -13.80 -8.87
N HIS A 785 -0.57 -14.42 -8.26
CA HIS A 785 0.15 -15.55 -8.85
C HIS A 785 -0.79 -16.72 -9.13
N LEU A 786 -1.72 -17.03 -8.22
CA LEU A 786 -2.75 -18.04 -8.44
C LEU A 786 -3.66 -17.68 -9.63
N MET A 787 -4.05 -16.42 -9.77
CA MET A 787 -4.80 -15.95 -10.95
C MET A 787 -4.01 -16.20 -12.25
N LEU A 788 -2.71 -15.89 -12.26
CA LEU A 788 -1.85 -16.16 -13.42
C LEU A 788 -1.78 -17.66 -13.73
N THR A 789 -1.70 -18.54 -12.71
CA THR A 789 -1.72 -19.99 -12.97
C THR A 789 -3.05 -20.47 -13.50
N GLN A 790 -4.19 -19.89 -13.08
CA GLN A 790 -5.49 -20.16 -13.66
C GLN A 790 -5.60 -19.72 -15.13
N GLN A 791 -4.82 -18.71 -15.54
CA GLN A 791 -4.68 -18.27 -16.94
C GLN A 791 -3.74 -19.18 -17.76
N GLY A 792 -2.96 -20.04 -17.11
CA GLY A 792 -2.07 -21.00 -17.77
C GLY A 792 -0.59 -20.63 -17.75
N TYR A 793 -0.16 -19.77 -16.84
CA TYR A 793 1.26 -19.50 -16.55
C TYR A 793 1.80 -20.47 -15.50
N VAL A 794 3.08 -20.82 -15.60
CA VAL A 794 3.85 -21.33 -14.47
C VAL A 794 4.51 -20.15 -13.78
N VAL A 795 4.32 -20.03 -12.45
CA VAL A 795 4.96 -18.99 -11.64
C VAL A 795 6.02 -19.60 -10.76
N VAL A 796 7.22 -19.02 -10.77
CA VAL A 796 8.42 -19.52 -10.08
C VAL A 796 9.05 -18.41 -9.25
N CYS A 797 9.55 -18.75 -8.07
CA CYS A 797 10.42 -17.88 -7.29
C CYS A 797 11.62 -18.68 -6.80
N ILE A 798 12.81 -18.04 -6.78
CA ILE A 798 14.07 -18.64 -6.34
C ILE A 798 14.80 -17.63 -5.46
N ASP A 799 15.39 -18.07 -4.35
CA ASP A 799 16.31 -17.26 -3.54
C ASP A 799 17.76 -17.59 -3.91
N ASN A 800 18.49 -16.56 -4.32
CA ASN A 800 19.91 -16.62 -4.63
C ASN A 800 20.78 -16.45 -3.37
N ARG A 801 22.08 -16.69 -3.47
CA ARG A 801 23.05 -16.33 -2.43
C ARG A 801 23.00 -14.84 -2.13
N GLY A 802 23.23 -14.47 -0.88
CA GLY A 802 23.18 -13.08 -0.39
C GLY A 802 21.82 -12.69 0.18
N THR A 803 20.76 -13.45 -0.06
CA THR A 803 19.48 -13.23 0.64
C THR A 803 19.56 -13.61 2.13
N PRO A 804 18.72 -13.04 3.03
CA PRO A 804 18.83 -13.26 4.47
C PRO A 804 18.26 -14.62 4.92
N CYS A 805 18.36 -15.65 4.06
CA CYS A 805 18.00 -17.02 4.40
C CYS A 805 18.83 -17.52 5.59
N PRO A 806 18.27 -18.32 6.51
CA PRO A 806 19.00 -18.90 7.64
C PRO A 806 19.88 -20.09 7.19
N ARG A 807 20.89 -19.79 6.38
CA ARG A 807 21.84 -20.74 5.78
C ARG A 807 23.30 -20.41 6.10
N GLY A 808 23.51 -19.72 7.22
CA GLY A 808 24.81 -19.34 7.74
C GLY A 808 25.40 -18.05 7.13
N LYS A 809 26.46 -17.56 7.76
CA LYS A 809 27.16 -16.34 7.39
C LYS A 809 27.66 -16.36 5.92
N ALA A 810 28.27 -17.47 5.50
CA ALA A 810 28.80 -17.60 4.13
C ALA A 810 27.74 -17.40 3.04
N TRP A 811 26.49 -17.82 3.28
CA TRP A 811 25.39 -17.59 2.37
C TRP A 811 24.98 -16.11 2.33
N ARG A 812 24.72 -15.51 3.49
CA ARG A 812 24.25 -14.11 3.57
C ARG A 812 25.28 -13.12 3.08
N LYS A 813 26.57 -13.29 3.49
CA LYS A 813 27.65 -12.35 3.17
C LYS A 813 28.21 -12.52 1.75
N ALA A 814 27.80 -13.54 0.98
CA ALA A 814 28.23 -13.76 -0.40
C ALA A 814 27.98 -12.58 -1.34
N ALA A 815 26.96 -11.76 -1.04
CA ALA A 815 26.58 -10.59 -1.85
C ALA A 815 27.48 -9.36 -1.62
N TYR A 816 28.38 -9.36 -0.61
CA TYR A 816 29.23 -8.20 -0.33
C TYR A 816 30.02 -7.77 -1.57
N ARG A 817 29.86 -6.49 -1.96
CA ARG A 817 30.38 -5.86 -3.17
C ARG A 817 29.89 -6.48 -4.51
N LYS A 818 28.84 -7.32 -4.43
CA LYS A 818 28.31 -8.07 -5.59
C LYS A 818 26.79 -7.94 -5.74
N VAL A 819 26.16 -6.95 -5.09
CA VAL A 819 24.72 -6.67 -5.26
C VAL A 819 24.42 -6.44 -6.74
N GLY A 820 23.35 -7.03 -7.25
CA GLY A 820 22.96 -7.00 -8.67
C GLY A 820 23.76 -7.95 -9.57
N THR A 821 25.03 -8.24 -9.27
CA THR A 821 25.86 -9.15 -10.09
C THR A 821 25.70 -10.60 -9.68
N LEU A 822 26.00 -10.97 -8.43
CA LEU A 822 25.90 -12.35 -7.95
C LEU A 822 24.47 -12.88 -8.05
N ALA A 823 23.53 -12.08 -7.60
CA ALA A 823 22.13 -12.47 -7.62
C ALA A 823 21.62 -12.73 -9.04
N SER A 824 21.93 -11.87 -10.02
CA SER A 824 21.52 -12.09 -11.42
C SER A 824 22.21 -13.31 -12.05
N GLN A 825 23.46 -13.59 -11.68
CA GLN A 825 24.18 -14.82 -12.10
C GLN A 825 23.50 -16.08 -11.54
N ASP A 826 23.22 -16.11 -10.24
CA ASP A 826 22.55 -17.24 -9.58
C ASP A 826 21.13 -17.47 -10.16
N GLN A 827 20.34 -16.40 -10.31
CA GLN A 827 18.98 -16.45 -10.87
C GLN A 827 18.99 -16.97 -12.32
N SER A 828 19.91 -16.48 -13.16
CA SER A 828 20.00 -16.93 -14.55
C SER A 828 20.49 -18.37 -14.67
N ALA A 829 21.45 -18.80 -13.84
CA ALA A 829 21.90 -20.20 -13.80
C ALA A 829 20.78 -21.14 -13.39
N ALA A 830 20.02 -20.79 -12.33
CA ALA A 830 18.88 -21.57 -11.88
C ALA A 830 17.75 -21.62 -12.91
N ALA A 831 17.45 -20.48 -13.57
CA ALA A 831 16.44 -20.45 -14.63
C ALA A 831 16.84 -21.35 -15.81
N ARG A 832 18.11 -21.35 -16.25
CA ARG A 832 18.60 -22.26 -17.30
C ARG A 832 18.46 -23.73 -16.91
N GLU A 833 18.72 -24.07 -15.65
CA GLU A 833 18.56 -25.44 -15.16
C GLU A 833 17.08 -25.85 -15.14
N LEU A 834 16.20 -25.00 -14.62
CA LEU A 834 14.75 -25.26 -14.60
C LEU A 834 14.14 -25.39 -15.99
N LEU A 835 14.57 -24.55 -16.96
CA LEU A 835 14.08 -24.59 -18.35
C LEU A 835 14.45 -25.85 -19.12
N LYS A 836 15.28 -26.73 -18.56
CA LYS A 836 15.46 -28.10 -19.09
C LYS A 836 14.23 -28.99 -18.85
N ARG A 837 13.32 -28.60 -17.93
CA ARG A 837 12.06 -29.32 -17.71
C ARG A 837 11.18 -29.20 -18.96
N PRO A 838 10.71 -30.29 -19.56
CA PRO A 838 10.09 -30.29 -20.89
C PRO A 838 8.81 -29.45 -20.98
N TYR A 839 8.15 -29.24 -19.87
CA TYR A 839 6.90 -28.45 -19.78
C TYR A 839 7.11 -26.95 -19.63
N LEU A 840 8.34 -26.43 -19.48
CA LEU A 840 8.63 -25.00 -19.44
C LEU A 840 9.01 -24.51 -20.84
N ASP A 841 8.33 -23.43 -21.28
CA ASP A 841 8.63 -22.85 -22.59
C ASP A 841 9.78 -21.84 -22.49
N SER A 842 10.97 -22.25 -22.89
CA SER A 842 12.17 -21.40 -22.89
C SER A 842 12.07 -20.17 -23.81
N LYS A 843 11.08 -20.09 -24.69
CA LYS A 843 10.82 -18.94 -25.55
C LYS A 843 9.83 -17.95 -24.94
N ARG A 844 9.14 -18.33 -23.88
CA ARG A 844 8.14 -17.50 -23.18
C ARG A 844 8.49 -17.40 -21.70
N VAL A 845 9.57 -16.62 -21.40
CA VAL A 845 10.08 -16.41 -20.05
C VAL A 845 9.98 -14.93 -19.68
N SER A 846 9.42 -14.65 -18.53
CA SER A 846 9.34 -13.31 -17.96
C SER A 846 9.89 -13.24 -16.54
N ALA A 847 10.23 -12.01 -16.09
CA ALA A 847 10.55 -11.71 -14.70
C ALA A 847 9.76 -10.49 -14.23
N TRP A 848 9.40 -10.47 -12.95
CA TRP A 848 8.85 -9.29 -12.31
C TRP A 848 9.33 -9.19 -10.87
N GLY A 849 9.43 -7.94 -10.40
CA GLY A 849 9.80 -7.67 -9.02
C GLY A 849 9.60 -6.21 -8.64
N TRP A 850 9.64 -5.95 -7.34
CA TRP A 850 9.41 -4.66 -6.71
C TRP A 850 10.64 -4.22 -5.94
N SER A 851 10.98 -2.91 -5.94
CA SER A 851 12.13 -2.36 -5.21
C SER A 851 13.45 -3.02 -5.69
N GLY A 852 14.20 -3.67 -4.81
CA GLY A 852 15.34 -4.53 -5.17
C GLY A 852 14.99 -5.57 -6.22
N GLY A 853 13.77 -6.15 -6.16
CA GLY A 853 13.26 -7.06 -7.18
C GLY A 853 13.02 -6.40 -8.54
N GLY A 854 12.64 -5.12 -8.55
CA GLY A 854 12.58 -4.31 -9.77
C GLY A 854 13.97 -4.10 -10.38
N SER A 855 14.97 -3.78 -9.55
CA SER A 855 16.37 -3.68 -9.95
C SER A 855 16.90 -5.02 -10.48
N MET A 856 16.54 -6.13 -9.83
CA MET A 856 16.86 -7.49 -10.28
C MET A 856 16.23 -7.80 -11.63
N THR A 857 14.93 -7.49 -11.82
CA THR A 857 14.23 -7.66 -13.11
C THR A 857 14.95 -6.93 -14.23
N LEU A 858 15.38 -5.69 -14.00
CA LEU A 858 16.17 -4.92 -14.98
C LEU A 858 17.52 -5.61 -15.29
N ASN A 859 18.27 -6.04 -14.25
CA ASN A 859 19.52 -6.77 -14.44
C ASN A 859 19.32 -8.07 -15.24
N LEU A 860 18.25 -8.82 -14.98
CA LEU A 860 17.95 -10.05 -15.70
C LEU A 860 17.68 -9.79 -17.19
N LEU A 861 16.84 -8.80 -17.51
CA LEU A 861 16.52 -8.45 -18.89
C LEU A 861 17.72 -7.89 -19.67
N PHE A 862 18.55 -7.08 -19.01
CA PHE A 862 19.65 -6.40 -19.70
C PHE A 862 20.89 -7.28 -19.85
N ARG A 863 21.14 -8.19 -18.89
CA ARG A 863 22.34 -9.05 -18.90
C ARG A 863 22.09 -10.40 -19.59
N TYR A 864 20.83 -10.88 -19.56
CA TYR A 864 20.47 -12.22 -20.08
C TYR A 864 19.27 -12.14 -21.04
N PRO A 865 19.36 -11.32 -22.11
CA PRO A 865 18.26 -11.13 -23.07
C PRO A 865 17.94 -12.39 -23.87
N ASP A 866 18.83 -13.36 -23.93
CA ASP A 866 18.61 -14.69 -24.51
C ASP A 866 17.71 -15.59 -23.65
N LEU A 867 17.51 -15.22 -22.38
CA LEU A 867 16.76 -15.98 -21.41
C LEU A 867 15.43 -15.31 -21.02
N TYR A 868 15.45 -14.01 -20.75
CA TYR A 868 14.28 -13.25 -20.29
C TYR A 868 13.76 -12.32 -21.40
N HIS A 869 12.52 -12.58 -21.85
CA HIS A 869 11.89 -11.93 -23.00
C HIS A 869 10.91 -10.81 -22.61
N THR A 870 10.42 -10.82 -21.39
CA THR A 870 9.47 -9.82 -20.86
C THR A 870 9.80 -9.52 -19.41
N GLY A 871 9.78 -8.24 -18.99
CA GLY A 871 10.02 -7.84 -17.62
C GLY A 871 9.11 -6.72 -17.15
N MET A 872 8.75 -6.79 -15.87
CA MET A 872 7.97 -5.75 -15.20
C MET A 872 8.72 -5.29 -13.95
N ALA A 873 9.34 -4.13 -14.01
CA ALA A 873 10.15 -3.54 -12.93
C ALA A 873 9.35 -2.46 -12.21
N VAL A 874 9.02 -2.69 -10.93
CA VAL A 874 8.23 -1.77 -10.12
C VAL A 874 9.13 -1.12 -9.07
N ALA A 875 9.11 0.22 -8.95
CA ALA A 875 9.81 1.03 -7.96
C ALA A 875 11.31 0.66 -7.83
N SER A 876 12.00 0.47 -8.96
CA SER A 876 13.38 -0.02 -9.02
C SER A 876 14.44 1.06 -8.72
N VAL A 877 15.64 0.63 -8.33
CA VAL A 877 16.86 1.45 -8.24
C VAL A 877 17.79 1.07 -9.41
N PRO A 878 17.73 1.78 -10.55
CA PRO A 878 18.53 1.46 -11.73
C PRO A 878 20.02 1.83 -11.60
N ASP A 879 20.34 2.79 -10.73
CA ASP A 879 21.72 3.23 -10.44
C ASP A 879 21.89 3.27 -8.91
N MET A 880 22.70 2.37 -8.38
CA MET A 880 22.95 2.22 -6.95
C MET A 880 23.53 3.49 -6.30
N ARG A 881 24.17 4.38 -7.08
CA ARG A 881 24.69 5.67 -6.58
C ARG A 881 23.60 6.69 -6.25
N LEU A 882 22.35 6.41 -6.62
CA LEU A 882 21.19 7.26 -6.31
C LEU A 882 20.49 6.86 -5.00
N TYR A 883 20.87 5.72 -4.43
CA TYR A 883 20.30 5.24 -3.19
C TYR A 883 21.09 5.78 -1.97
N ASP A 884 20.62 5.50 -0.74
CA ASP A 884 21.16 6.10 0.47
C ASP A 884 22.50 5.50 0.95
N THR A 885 23.13 6.20 1.91
CA THR A 885 24.43 5.83 2.47
C THR A 885 24.37 4.55 3.31
N ILE A 886 23.32 4.38 4.16
CA ILE A 886 23.31 3.31 5.17
C ILE A 886 23.08 1.95 4.51
N TYR A 887 22.09 1.83 3.61
CA TYR A 887 21.83 0.57 2.90
C TYR A 887 22.94 0.24 1.91
N GLN A 888 23.21 1.17 1.01
CA GLN A 888 24.06 0.82 -0.12
C GLN A 888 25.52 0.63 0.28
N GLU A 889 26.05 1.45 1.18
CA GLU A 889 27.42 1.33 1.65
C GLU A 889 27.65 0.09 2.52
N ARG A 890 26.65 -0.37 3.27
CA ARG A 890 26.69 -1.64 4.01
C ARG A 890 27.08 -2.80 3.13
N TYR A 891 26.47 -2.88 1.95
CA TYR A 891 26.65 -4.02 1.05
C TYR A 891 27.69 -3.80 -0.03
N MET A 892 27.98 -2.56 -0.40
CA MET A 892 28.86 -2.23 -1.53
C MET A 892 30.13 -1.46 -1.12
N GLY A 893 30.25 -1.03 0.13
CA GLY A 893 31.31 -0.12 0.58
C GLY A 893 31.16 1.27 -0.04
N LEU A 894 32.21 2.11 0.07
CA LEU A 894 32.18 3.48 -0.44
C LEU A 894 32.34 3.52 -1.97
N PRO A 895 31.50 4.28 -2.70
CA PRO A 895 31.58 4.38 -4.15
C PRO A 895 32.87 5.04 -4.64
N GLN A 896 33.54 5.87 -3.83
CA GLN A 896 34.85 6.46 -4.13
C GLN A 896 35.98 5.39 -4.23
N VAL A 897 35.81 4.27 -3.51
CA VAL A 897 36.75 3.15 -3.48
C VAL A 897 36.29 2.03 -4.42
N ASN A 898 35.01 1.71 -4.42
CA ASN A 898 34.42 0.56 -5.11
C ASN A 898 33.55 0.97 -6.32
N GLY A 899 33.89 2.06 -7.00
CA GLY A 899 33.07 2.61 -8.10
C GLY A 899 32.81 1.62 -9.25
N GLU A 900 33.68 0.66 -9.48
CA GLU A 900 33.48 -0.40 -10.49
C GLU A 900 32.39 -1.38 -10.05
N ASP A 901 32.35 -1.77 -8.76
CA ASP A 901 31.33 -2.67 -8.22
C ASP A 901 29.94 -2.02 -8.34
N TYR A 902 29.84 -0.70 -8.04
CA TYR A 902 28.61 0.09 -8.23
C TYR A 902 28.15 0.11 -9.69
N ARG A 903 29.08 0.36 -10.64
CA ARG A 903 28.74 0.33 -12.07
C ARG A 903 28.25 -1.05 -12.50
N ASN A 904 28.99 -2.09 -12.12
CA ASN A 904 28.66 -3.46 -12.50
C ASN A 904 27.34 -3.96 -11.89
N GLY A 905 27.00 -3.56 -10.67
CA GLY A 905 25.75 -3.90 -10.02
C GLY A 905 24.55 -3.13 -10.56
N SER A 906 24.75 -1.91 -11.07
CA SER A 906 23.66 -1.01 -11.50
C SER A 906 23.07 -1.42 -12.85
N PRO A 907 21.76 -1.71 -12.93
CA PRO A 907 21.12 -2.10 -14.19
C PRO A 907 21.32 -1.13 -15.35
N ILE A 908 21.30 0.17 -15.10
CA ILE A 908 21.45 1.22 -16.13
C ILE A 908 22.72 1.06 -16.96
N THR A 909 23.79 0.51 -16.38
CA THR A 909 25.06 0.23 -17.07
C THR A 909 24.87 -0.78 -18.21
N HIS A 910 23.92 -1.69 -18.06
CA HIS A 910 23.65 -2.79 -18.98
C HIS A 910 22.44 -2.56 -19.88
N ALA A 911 21.84 -1.36 -19.85
CA ALA A 911 20.63 -1.01 -20.59
C ALA A 911 20.69 -1.29 -22.10
N ALA A 912 21.90 -1.22 -22.72
CA ALA A 912 22.13 -1.56 -24.11
C ALA A 912 21.75 -3.00 -24.46
N GLY A 913 21.77 -3.91 -23.50
CA GLY A 913 21.41 -5.31 -23.67
C GLY A 913 19.92 -5.61 -23.76
N LEU A 914 19.03 -4.63 -23.53
CA LEU A 914 17.58 -4.84 -23.65
C LEU A 914 17.20 -5.29 -25.07
N GLN A 915 16.58 -6.45 -25.19
CA GLN A 915 16.03 -7.01 -26.44
C GLN A 915 14.54 -7.36 -26.32
N GLY A 916 14.07 -7.63 -25.12
CA GLY A 916 12.69 -8.01 -24.82
C GLY A 916 11.78 -6.82 -24.49
N ASN A 917 10.59 -7.14 -24.03
CA ASN A 917 9.55 -6.17 -23.64
C ASN A 917 9.75 -5.74 -22.19
N LEU A 918 9.80 -4.44 -21.92
CA LEU A 918 10.00 -3.88 -20.58
C LEU A 918 8.87 -2.95 -20.18
N LEU A 919 8.25 -3.22 -19.02
CA LEU A 919 7.36 -2.30 -18.32
C LEU A 919 8.09 -1.75 -17.10
N ILE A 920 8.18 -0.42 -16.99
CA ILE A 920 8.72 0.31 -15.85
C ILE A 920 7.57 1.00 -15.13
N VAL A 921 7.41 0.76 -13.84
CA VAL A 921 6.38 1.39 -13.00
C VAL A 921 7.02 2.10 -11.83
N HIS A 922 6.59 3.35 -11.55
CA HIS A 922 7.12 4.10 -10.42
C HIS A 922 6.09 5.06 -9.83
N GLY A 923 6.11 5.27 -8.51
CA GLY A 923 5.38 6.33 -7.84
C GLY A 923 6.16 7.65 -7.88
N SER A 924 5.55 8.76 -8.33
CA SER A 924 6.26 10.05 -8.36
C SER A 924 6.49 10.65 -6.98
N GLY A 925 5.78 10.17 -5.95
CA GLY A 925 5.95 10.52 -4.54
C GLY A 925 6.78 9.53 -3.74
N ASP A 926 7.53 8.63 -4.41
CA ASP A 926 8.41 7.65 -3.76
C ASP A 926 9.60 8.36 -3.10
N ASP A 927 9.60 8.37 -1.78
CA ASP A 927 10.62 9.00 -0.93
C ASP A 927 11.80 8.07 -0.64
N ASN A 928 11.69 6.80 -1.04
CA ASN A 928 12.72 5.77 -0.86
C ASN A 928 13.52 5.57 -2.15
N CYS A 929 12.91 4.89 -3.15
CA CYS A 929 13.49 4.73 -4.47
C CYS A 929 13.01 5.87 -5.36
N HIS A 930 13.78 6.95 -5.43
CA HIS A 930 13.32 8.15 -6.11
C HIS A 930 13.03 7.94 -7.61
N SER A 931 11.94 8.53 -8.09
CA SER A 931 11.59 8.54 -9.52
C SER A 931 12.70 9.08 -10.44
N GLN A 932 13.65 9.84 -9.90
CA GLN A 932 14.88 10.25 -10.57
C GLN A 932 15.63 9.06 -11.21
N GLY A 933 15.67 7.90 -10.53
CA GLY A 933 16.30 6.69 -11.06
C GLY A 933 15.61 6.20 -12.33
N MET A 934 14.28 6.17 -12.28
CA MET A 934 13.46 5.80 -13.44
C MET A 934 13.69 6.76 -14.63
N GLU A 935 13.68 8.08 -14.39
CA GLU A 935 13.91 9.07 -15.44
C GLU A 935 15.30 8.92 -16.08
N LYS A 936 16.34 8.71 -15.29
CA LYS A 936 17.70 8.45 -15.81
C LYS A 936 17.77 7.16 -16.65
N LEU A 937 17.07 6.10 -16.21
CA LEU A 937 17.03 4.85 -16.96
C LEU A 937 16.29 5.03 -18.28
N THR A 938 15.13 5.70 -18.27
CA THR A 938 14.34 5.92 -19.50
C THR A 938 15.05 6.82 -20.48
N ASP A 939 15.73 7.88 -20.01
CA ASP A 939 16.61 8.72 -20.83
C ASP A 939 17.71 7.89 -21.51
N ARG A 940 18.38 7.01 -20.73
CA ARG A 940 19.40 6.10 -21.25
C ARG A 940 18.85 5.11 -22.28
N LEU A 941 17.65 4.58 -22.09
CA LEU A 941 17.00 3.69 -23.06
C LEU A 941 16.62 4.43 -24.36
N ILE A 942 16.20 5.70 -24.27
CA ILE A 942 15.93 6.58 -25.42
C ILE A 942 17.22 6.83 -26.20
N GLU A 943 18.33 7.22 -25.54
CA GLU A 943 19.64 7.39 -26.17
C GLU A 943 20.09 6.13 -26.94
N LEU A 944 19.77 4.94 -26.39
CA LEU A 944 20.10 3.65 -27.00
C LEU A 944 19.06 3.19 -28.04
N ASN A 945 18.02 3.97 -28.29
CA ASN A 945 16.89 3.62 -29.17
C ASN A 945 16.26 2.26 -28.79
N LYS A 946 16.07 2.01 -27.48
CA LYS A 946 15.44 0.80 -26.93
C LYS A 946 13.99 1.06 -26.58
N PRO A 947 13.00 0.31 -27.12
CA PRO A 947 11.61 0.49 -26.80
C PRO A 947 11.30 0.00 -25.38
N PHE A 948 10.40 0.71 -24.67
CA PHE A 948 9.90 0.33 -23.35
C PHE A 948 8.47 0.90 -23.15
N THR A 949 7.78 0.40 -22.13
CA THR A 949 6.52 0.96 -21.63
C THR A 949 6.76 1.51 -20.24
N GLN A 950 6.23 2.71 -19.96
CA GLN A 950 6.37 3.36 -18.66
C GLN A 950 5.00 3.75 -18.09
N MET A 951 4.84 3.59 -16.76
CA MET A 951 3.70 4.09 -16.02
C MET A 951 4.16 4.80 -14.74
N SER A 952 3.93 6.10 -14.66
CA SER A 952 4.11 6.88 -13.45
C SER A 952 2.79 6.98 -12.68
N TYR A 953 2.81 6.68 -11.38
CA TYR A 953 1.67 6.84 -10.48
C TYR A 953 1.82 8.17 -9.71
N PRO A 954 1.02 9.19 -10.06
CA PRO A 954 1.18 10.53 -9.48
C PRO A 954 1.05 10.52 -7.95
N ASN A 955 2.03 11.09 -7.27
CA ASN A 955 2.11 11.26 -5.81
C ASN A 955 1.91 9.97 -4.98
N ARG A 956 2.09 8.77 -5.57
CA ARG A 956 2.12 7.50 -4.83
C ARG A 956 3.52 7.26 -4.28
N SER A 957 3.58 6.74 -3.04
CA SER A 957 4.84 6.38 -2.37
C SER A 957 5.43 5.07 -2.92
N HIS A 958 6.47 4.57 -2.28
CA HIS A 958 7.16 3.32 -2.64
C HIS A 958 6.23 2.11 -2.76
N SER A 959 5.14 2.06 -2.00
CA SER A 959 4.17 0.95 -2.02
C SER A 959 3.19 1.00 -3.18
N VAL A 960 3.05 2.12 -3.90
CA VAL A 960 2.13 2.34 -5.03
C VAL A 960 0.73 1.74 -4.77
N ASN A 961 0.19 1.95 -3.57
CA ASN A 961 -1.10 1.39 -3.16
C ASN A 961 -2.08 2.42 -2.59
N GLU A 962 -1.63 3.67 -2.38
CA GLU A 962 -2.44 4.72 -1.81
C GLU A 962 -3.54 5.19 -2.78
N GLY A 963 -4.68 5.55 -2.21
CA GLY A 963 -5.83 6.06 -2.96
C GLY A 963 -6.70 4.96 -3.58
N LYS A 964 -7.87 5.38 -4.06
CA LYS A 964 -8.88 4.45 -4.59
C LYS A 964 -8.38 3.75 -5.85
N ASN A 965 -8.56 2.45 -5.93
CA ASN A 965 -8.26 1.59 -7.10
C ASN A 965 -6.79 1.55 -7.55
N THR A 966 -5.83 2.10 -6.82
CA THR A 966 -4.43 2.12 -7.26
C THR A 966 -3.88 0.71 -7.46
N SER A 967 -4.06 -0.20 -6.50
CA SER A 967 -3.62 -1.60 -6.62
C SER A 967 -4.35 -2.34 -7.75
N LEU A 968 -5.68 -2.17 -7.88
CA LEU A 968 -6.44 -2.76 -8.98
C LEU A 968 -5.90 -2.32 -10.35
N HIS A 969 -5.65 -1.02 -10.51
CA HIS A 969 -5.09 -0.46 -11.75
C HIS A 969 -3.68 -1.00 -12.04
N LEU A 970 -2.81 -1.03 -11.02
CA LEU A 970 -1.43 -1.49 -11.15
C LEU A 970 -1.36 -2.96 -11.58
N TYR A 971 -2.02 -3.85 -10.83
CA TYR A 971 -2.01 -5.29 -11.17
C TYR A 971 -2.76 -5.59 -12.46
N GLY A 972 -3.78 -4.77 -12.79
CA GLY A 972 -4.45 -4.80 -14.10
C GLY A 972 -3.52 -4.41 -15.25
N LEU A 973 -2.73 -3.36 -15.08
CA LEU A 973 -1.71 -2.95 -16.06
C LEU A 973 -0.67 -4.06 -16.26
N MET A 974 -0.11 -4.59 -15.17
CA MET A 974 0.89 -5.67 -15.21
C MET A 974 0.35 -6.92 -15.89
N THR A 975 -0.87 -7.32 -15.56
CA THR A 975 -1.53 -8.50 -16.18
C THR A 975 -1.75 -8.30 -17.68
N ARG A 976 -2.25 -7.12 -18.10
CA ARG A 976 -2.42 -6.81 -19.53
C ARG A 976 -1.08 -6.79 -20.27
N PHE A 977 -0.06 -6.16 -19.68
CA PHE A 977 1.27 -6.10 -20.27
C PHE A 977 1.85 -7.52 -20.45
N LEU A 978 1.73 -8.37 -19.43
CA LEU A 978 2.17 -9.75 -19.47
C LEU A 978 1.43 -10.52 -20.58
N ASN A 979 0.09 -10.49 -20.62
CA ASN A 979 -0.73 -11.20 -21.61
C ASN A 979 -0.43 -10.77 -23.05
N ASN A 980 -0.17 -9.47 -23.27
CA ASN A 980 0.12 -8.94 -24.60
C ASN A 980 1.51 -9.35 -25.13
N ASN A 981 2.50 -9.52 -24.23
CA ASN A 981 3.89 -9.78 -24.59
C ASN A 981 4.34 -11.22 -24.32
N LEU A 982 3.59 -11.95 -23.51
CA LEU A 982 3.85 -13.35 -23.16
C LEU A 982 2.51 -14.11 -23.12
N PRO A 983 1.92 -14.48 -24.26
CA PRO A 983 0.58 -15.07 -24.30
C PRO A 983 0.42 -16.26 -23.35
N ALA A 984 -0.68 -16.25 -22.59
CA ALA A 984 -1.02 -17.26 -21.61
C ALA A 984 -1.36 -18.63 -22.24
N GLY A 985 -1.31 -19.65 -21.44
CA GLY A 985 -1.71 -21.00 -21.80
C GLY A 985 -0.64 -21.84 -22.49
N PRO A 986 -0.88 -23.16 -22.56
CA PRO A 986 0.11 -24.10 -23.09
C PRO A 986 0.16 -24.10 -24.61
N THR A 987 1.35 -24.39 -25.14
CA THR A 987 1.55 -24.78 -26.54
C THR A 987 1.81 -26.30 -26.61
N PRO A 988 1.57 -26.90 -27.78
CA PRO A 988 1.84 -28.34 -27.99
C PRO A 988 3.27 -28.74 -27.69
#